data_ef403b8cfe27a9c880e99218216b0184
#
_entry.id   ef403b8cfe27a9c880e99218216b0184
#
_cell.length_a   1.000
_cell.length_b   1.000
_cell.length_c   1.000
_cell.angle_alpha   90.00
_cell.angle_beta   90.00
_cell.angle_gamma   90.00
#
_symmetry.space_group_name_H-M   'P 1'
#
loop_
_entity.id
_entity.type
_entity.pdbx_description
1 polymer ?
#
loop_
_entity_poly.entity_id
_entity_poly.type
_entity_poly.pdbx_seq_one_letter_code
_entity_poly.pdbx_strand_id
1 'polypeptide(L)'
;MTTKPLSPMMQQYLAIKAEHQDKLVFYRMGDFYELFFDDAVKAAKLLDITLTTRGQCNGEPIKMAGVPYHAAEQYLVKLVKLGESVAICEQVGEVGAGKVVERKVVRIVTAGTLTDSALLEDKQTNRIAALFAGKKQAALAWAALESGEFCVKIISIERLADELARLQVSELLADAAFKLPENCPKIPVSRLHHWQFAPDAAFALLTDYFGCQDLRAFGLDLAQHSAAVSAAGALLNYLKTTQNQLPPHMDALVLEHESQFVAMNAATRRNLEITQTLQGQPAPTLFSVLDNCMTNMGSRLLAHWLHHPLRHRPHIQARLDAVEALRRYGGDDVAGCLKKIADIERIAARIALGSARPRDLSALRDSLSVLQDIHLPQSSLLDTLAGCFPETQGVAKLLQAALLPEPSVWLKDGGVINHGYHAELDELRHLQTHGDDALRELEERERQRTQLSTLKVEYNRVHGFYIELSKNQAEEAPADYQRRQTLKNTERFITPELKAFEDKFLAAQERALALEKTLFEQLVGSLQTELPCIQKAAKAAATLDVLDGFARTAREWQYAMPEFCSGSEIHIRAGRHPVVERQVAHFTPNDTDLDETRTLCLLTGPNMGGKSTYMRQTALIVLLAHTGSFVPAEHVKIGSIDQIFTRIGASDDLAGNRSTFMVEMSETAYILHNATPQSLVLMDEVGRGTSTFDGLALAHAAAEHLLQKNGSLSLFATHYFELTQLPNQYAAAFNSHLSALEQGHDIVFLHNVQNGAAEKSYGIAVAKLAGLPARALKAAQRQLKQLEQQTADRQLDLFAAPPEEADAPVAENPVVQQLAAVNPDELTPRQALDVLYRLKAAAEE
;
A
#
# COMPACT_ATOMS: atom_id res chain seq x y z
N MET A 1 4.31 14.59 55.73
CA MET A 1 4.24 13.27 55.13
C MET A 1 5.42 13.11 54.19
N THR A 2 6.42 12.34 54.59
CA THR A 2 7.63 12.13 53.76
C THR A 2 7.28 11.24 52.60
N THR A 3 7.22 11.84 51.41
CA THR A 3 7.09 11.14 50.17
C THR A 3 8.27 10.19 49.99
N LYS A 4 8.02 8.86 49.99
CA LYS A 4 9.06 7.90 49.66
C LYS A 4 9.55 8.20 48.24
N PRO A 5 10.86 8.30 48.02
CA PRO A 5 11.40 8.54 46.68
C PRO A 5 11.00 7.38 45.76
N LEU A 6 10.63 7.74 44.54
CA LEU A 6 10.34 6.76 43.48
C LEU A 6 11.55 5.85 43.28
N SER A 7 11.29 4.58 43.00
CA SER A 7 12.37 3.64 42.64
C SER A 7 13.16 4.15 41.43
N PRO A 8 14.46 3.87 41.35
CA PRO A 8 15.28 4.31 40.22
C PRO A 8 14.72 3.86 38.86
N MET A 9 14.13 2.70 38.80
CA MET A 9 13.44 2.16 37.61
C MET A 9 12.25 3.04 37.21
N MET A 10 11.43 3.46 38.17
CA MET A 10 10.26 4.29 37.91
C MET A 10 10.64 5.73 37.50
N GLN A 11 11.77 6.25 38.04
CA GLN A 11 12.33 7.52 37.59
C GLN A 11 12.76 7.45 36.11
N GLN A 12 13.41 6.36 35.72
CA GLN A 12 13.80 6.12 34.32
C GLN A 12 12.58 6.02 33.40
N TYR A 13 11.53 5.28 33.81
CA TYR A 13 10.28 5.20 33.05
C TYR A 13 9.64 6.57 32.83
N LEU A 14 9.52 7.37 33.88
CA LEU A 14 8.91 8.69 33.82
C LEU A 14 9.73 9.67 32.97
N ALA A 15 11.05 9.57 32.95
CA ALA A 15 11.91 10.35 32.08
C ALA A 15 11.63 10.00 30.60
N ILE A 16 11.59 8.71 30.26
CA ILE A 16 11.24 8.24 28.91
C ILE A 16 9.82 8.69 28.53
N LYS A 17 8.86 8.56 29.44
CA LYS A 17 7.48 8.98 29.19
C LYS A 17 7.34 10.49 28.96
N ALA A 18 8.14 11.30 29.63
CA ALA A 18 8.15 12.75 29.44
C ALA A 18 8.59 13.16 28.01
N GLU A 19 9.47 12.38 27.38
CA GLU A 19 9.88 12.58 25.97
C GLU A 19 8.86 12.04 24.97
N HIS A 20 8.00 11.08 25.40
CA HIS A 20 7.04 10.38 24.54
C HIS A 20 5.61 10.43 25.11
N GLN A 21 5.14 11.64 25.48
CA GLN A 21 3.86 11.82 26.19
C GLN A 21 2.65 11.31 25.41
N ASP A 22 2.68 11.44 24.09
CA ASP A 22 1.64 11.07 23.15
C ASP A 22 1.64 9.59 22.75
N LYS A 23 2.68 8.82 23.15
CA LYS A 23 2.88 7.41 22.76
C LYS A 23 2.74 6.46 23.93
N LEU A 24 2.26 5.24 23.69
CA LEU A 24 2.30 4.17 24.68
C LEU A 24 3.75 3.68 24.84
N VAL A 25 4.21 3.53 26.08
CA VAL A 25 5.58 3.07 26.36
C VAL A 25 5.58 1.60 26.74
N PHE A 26 6.12 0.75 25.87
CA PHE A 26 6.39 -0.66 26.14
C PHE A 26 7.76 -0.77 26.81
N TYR A 27 7.77 -0.93 28.12
CA TYR A 27 8.96 -0.93 28.95
C TYR A 27 9.43 -2.34 29.29
N ARG A 28 10.58 -2.77 28.78
CA ARG A 28 11.09 -4.14 28.93
C ARG A 28 11.40 -4.46 30.39
N MET A 29 10.77 -5.51 30.91
CA MET A 29 11.01 -6.05 32.26
C MET A 29 11.04 -7.58 32.22
N GLY A 30 12.23 -8.17 32.12
CA GLY A 30 12.39 -9.61 31.97
C GLY A 30 11.69 -10.14 30.71
N ASP A 31 10.74 -11.04 30.86
CA ASP A 31 9.99 -11.65 29.76
C ASP A 31 8.71 -10.88 29.38
N PHE A 32 8.53 -9.65 29.91
CA PHE A 32 7.36 -8.83 29.64
C PHE A 32 7.77 -7.44 29.16
N TYR A 33 6.87 -6.83 28.37
CA TYR A 33 6.77 -5.39 28.25
C TYR A 33 5.69 -4.90 29.20
N GLU A 34 6.07 -4.07 30.16
CA GLU A 34 5.16 -3.50 31.14
C GLU A 34 4.81 -2.06 30.76
N LEU A 35 3.55 -1.68 30.99
CA LEU A 35 3.04 -0.32 30.85
C LEU A 35 2.58 0.15 32.23
N PHE A 36 2.73 1.45 32.48
CA PHE A 36 2.41 2.02 33.79
C PHE A 36 1.48 3.23 33.66
N PHE A 37 0.83 3.61 34.73
CA PHE A 37 -0.06 4.76 34.90
C PHE A 37 -1.19 4.77 33.84
N ASP A 38 -1.37 5.88 33.13
CA ASP A 38 -2.42 6.06 32.12
C ASP A 38 -2.21 5.16 30.89
N ASP A 39 -0.95 4.88 30.53
CA ASP A 39 -0.64 3.93 29.45
C ASP A 39 -1.17 2.53 29.76
N ALA A 40 -1.06 2.09 31.02
CA ALA A 40 -1.60 0.80 31.44
C ALA A 40 -3.12 0.75 31.35
N VAL A 41 -3.80 1.82 31.75
CA VAL A 41 -5.27 1.91 31.68
C VAL A 41 -5.74 1.91 30.23
N LYS A 42 -5.06 2.71 29.38
CA LYS A 42 -5.36 2.80 27.96
C LYS A 42 -5.13 1.48 27.23
N ALA A 43 -3.97 0.86 27.46
CA ALA A 43 -3.62 -0.42 26.86
C ALA A 43 -4.52 -1.56 27.33
N ALA A 44 -4.86 -1.63 28.62
CA ALA A 44 -5.78 -2.63 29.16
C ALA A 44 -7.14 -2.58 28.48
N LYS A 45 -7.66 -1.37 28.23
CA LYS A 45 -8.94 -1.16 27.53
C LYS A 45 -8.87 -1.53 26.05
N LEU A 46 -7.77 -1.16 25.36
CA LEU A 46 -7.64 -1.36 23.91
C LEU A 46 -7.30 -2.81 23.54
N LEU A 47 -6.54 -3.49 24.39
CA LEU A 47 -6.02 -4.83 24.14
C LEU A 47 -6.80 -5.94 24.85
N ASP A 48 -7.74 -5.56 25.71
CA ASP A 48 -8.47 -6.49 26.59
C ASP A 48 -7.52 -7.34 27.46
N ILE A 49 -6.53 -6.68 28.10
CA ILE A 49 -5.57 -7.31 29.01
C ILE A 49 -5.83 -6.87 30.45
N THR A 50 -5.37 -7.69 31.40
CA THR A 50 -5.59 -7.47 32.83
C THR A 50 -4.85 -6.22 33.32
N LEU A 51 -5.58 -5.30 33.94
CA LEU A 51 -5.02 -4.16 34.67
C LEU A 51 -4.72 -4.59 36.10
N THR A 52 -3.46 -4.44 36.52
CA THR A 52 -2.96 -4.76 37.86
C THR A 52 -2.36 -3.54 38.55
N THR A 53 -1.81 -3.70 39.73
CA THR A 53 -1.11 -2.63 40.46
C THR A 53 0.21 -3.14 41.01
N ARG A 54 1.24 -2.27 40.98
CA ARG A 54 2.59 -2.60 41.46
C ARG A 54 3.21 -1.44 42.24
N GLY A 55 3.27 -1.54 43.55
CA GLY A 55 3.82 -0.48 44.39
C GLY A 55 2.92 0.75 44.51
N GLN A 56 3.45 1.83 45.08
CA GLN A 56 2.73 3.09 45.27
C GLN A 56 3.61 4.29 44.86
N CYS A 57 2.97 5.29 44.24
CA CYS A 57 3.53 6.59 43.92
C CYS A 57 2.70 7.66 44.62
N ASN A 58 3.31 8.48 45.47
CA ASN A 58 2.62 9.55 46.21
C ASN A 58 1.39 9.06 47.03
N GLY A 59 1.41 7.79 47.51
CA GLY A 59 0.29 7.20 48.27
C GLY A 59 -0.79 6.54 47.41
N GLU A 60 -0.74 6.65 46.09
CA GLU A 60 -1.65 5.96 45.16
C GLU A 60 -1.00 4.70 44.55
N PRO A 61 -1.76 3.62 44.33
CA PRO A 61 -1.24 2.41 43.70
C PRO A 61 -0.89 2.69 42.22
N ILE A 62 0.30 2.26 41.81
CA ILE A 62 0.74 2.39 40.40
C ILE A 62 0.00 1.34 39.57
N LYS A 63 -0.86 1.80 38.66
CA LYS A 63 -1.54 0.94 37.70
C LYS A 63 -0.53 0.36 36.72
N MET A 64 -0.65 -0.92 36.41
CA MET A 64 0.27 -1.65 35.54
C MET A 64 -0.51 -2.63 34.66
N ALA A 65 -0.11 -2.76 33.42
CA ALA A 65 -0.51 -3.82 32.51
C ALA A 65 0.73 -4.35 31.79
N GLY A 66 0.72 -5.60 31.37
CA GLY A 66 1.89 -6.18 30.72
C GLY A 66 1.51 -7.15 29.61
N VAL A 67 2.37 -7.22 28.59
CA VAL A 67 2.28 -8.18 27.51
C VAL A 67 3.53 -9.03 27.44
N PRO A 68 3.43 -10.35 27.22
CA PRO A 68 4.61 -11.20 27.08
C PRO A 68 5.48 -10.75 25.91
N TYR A 69 6.80 -10.71 26.09
CA TYR A 69 7.75 -10.30 25.06
C TYR A 69 7.59 -11.09 23.74
N HIS A 70 7.43 -12.40 23.84
CA HIS A 70 7.28 -13.26 22.66
C HIS A 70 5.95 -13.04 21.89
N ALA A 71 4.96 -12.44 22.53
CA ALA A 71 3.65 -12.13 21.93
C ALA A 71 3.47 -10.63 21.63
N ALA A 72 4.46 -9.79 21.96
CA ALA A 72 4.35 -8.33 21.83
C ALA A 72 3.95 -7.86 20.43
N GLU A 73 4.45 -8.53 19.39
CA GLU A 73 4.12 -8.22 17.99
C GLU A 73 2.60 -8.22 17.75
N GLN A 74 1.88 -9.23 18.22
CA GLN A 74 0.42 -9.33 18.03
C GLN A 74 -0.34 -8.18 18.71
N TYR A 75 0.14 -7.71 19.85
CA TYR A 75 -0.44 -6.57 20.56
C TYR A 75 -0.11 -5.25 19.88
N LEU A 76 1.10 -5.11 19.34
CA LEU A 76 1.49 -3.94 18.52
C LEU A 76 0.60 -3.77 17.30
N VAL A 77 0.29 -4.87 16.57
CA VAL A 77 -0.67 -4.82 15.44
C VAL A 77 -2.00 -4.20 15.85
N LYS A 78 -2.56 -4.70 16.97
CA LYS A 78 -3.86 -4.20 17.44
C LYS A 78 -3.82 -2.73 17.78
N LEU A 79 -2.77 -2.28 18.49
CA LEU A 79 -2.61 -0.88 18.86
C LEU A 79 -2.45 0.04 17.64
N VAL A 80 -1.59 -0.36 16.70
CA VAL A 80 -1.33 0.42 15.49
C VAL A 80 -2.57 0.49 14.59
N LYS A 81 -3.33 -0.60 14.44
CA LYS A 81 -4.63 -0.60 13.71
C LYS A 81 -5.67 0.33 14.37
N LEU A 82 -5.56 0.56 15.68
CA LEU A 82 -6.40 1.51 16.41
C LEU A 82 -5.87 2.96 16.35
N GLY A 83 -4.78 3.19 15.60
CA GLY A 83 -4.17 4.52 15.43
C GLY A 83 -3.22 4.93 16.55
N GLU A 84 -2.79 4.00 17.41
CA GLU A 84 -1.87 4.29 18.50
C GLU A 84 -0.42 4.11 18.08
N SER A 85 0.47 4.95 18.61
CA SER A 85 1.92 4.84 18.44
C SER A 85 2.55 4.26 19.72
N VAL A 86 3.56 3.41 19.57
CA VAL A 86 4.20 2.69 20.68
C VAL A 86 5.71 2.90 20.67
N ALA A 87 6.26 3.42 21.75
CA ALA A 87 7.71 3.50 22.00
C ALA A 87 8.20 2.18 22.64
N ILE A 88 9.10 1.48 21.98
CA ILE A 88 9.68 0.22 22.46
C ILE A 88 10.97 0.54 23.23
N CYS A 89 10.98 0.19 24.52
CA CYS A 89 12.14 0.36 25.38
C CYS A 89 12.80 -0.97 25.69
N GLU A 90 14.05 -1.12 25.30
CA GLU A 90 14.88 -2.30 25.57
C GLU A 90 15.95 -2.04 26.63
N GLN A 91 16.41 -3.13 27.24
CA GLN A 91 17.54 -3.12 28.15
C GLN A 91 18.85 -2.96 27.37
N VAL A 92 19.67 -2.01 27.77
CA VAL A 92 20.97 -1.71 27.15
C VAL A 92 22.07 -1.93 28.17
N GLY A 93 23.10 -2.75 27.80
CA GLY A 93 24.24 -3.07 28.66
C GLY A 93 24.12 -4.40 29.43
N GLU A 94 25.23 -4.81 30.06
CA GLU A 94 25.32 -6.06 30.80
C GLU A 94 24.61 -5.96 32.15
N VAL A 95 23.93 -7.05 32.54
CA VAL A 95 23.27 -7.19 33.84
C VAL A 95 24.34 -7.42 34.91
N GLY A 96 24.86 -6.33 35.52
CA GLY A 96 25.78 -6.40 36.64
C GLY A 96 25.06 -6.40 37.99
N ALA A 97 25.52 -7.23 38.94
CA ALA A 97 24.95 -7.34 40.28
C ALA A 97 24.93 -5.97 40.98
N GLY A 98 23.74 -5.41 41.23
CA GLY A 98 23.54 -4.18 42.05
C GLY A 98 23.38 -2.87 41.23
N LYS A 99 23.45 -2.86 39.90
CA LYS A 99 23.17 -1.67 39.08
C LYS A 99 21.80 -1.78 38.41
N VAL A 100 21.06 -0.67 38.35
CA VAL A 100 19.83 -0.57 37.56
C VAL A 100 20.21 -0.68 36.10
N VAL A 101 19.70 -1.67 35.42
CA VAL A 101 19.92 -1.85 33.96
C VAL A 101 19.33 -0.64 33.22
N GLU A 102 20.13 0.01 32.41
CA GLU A 102 19.69 1.14 31.57
C GLU A 102 18.72 0.66 30.53
N ARG A 103 17.67 1.45 30.27
CA ARG A 103 16.69 1.18 29.22
C ARG A 103 16.57 2.42 28.34
N LYS A 104 16.54 2.16 27.02
CA LYS A 104 16.44 3.21 26.01
C LYS A 104 15.32 2.85 25.03
N VAL A 105 14.70 3.87 24.47
CA VAL A 105 13.80 3.69 23.33
C VAL A 105 14.65 3.28 22.14
N VAL A 106 14.43 2.07 21.64
CA VAL A 106 15.15 1.52 20.47
C VAL A 106 14.42 1.81 19.17
N ARG A 107 13.10 1.90 19.22
CA ARG A 107 12.26 2.29 18.07
C ARG A 107 10.89 2.78 18.52
N ILE A 108 10.23 3.56 17.66
CA ILE A 108 8.83 3.93 17.79
C ILE A 108 8.06 3.25 16.65
N VAL A 109 7.03 2.50 17.01
CA VAL A 109 6.17 1.78 16.04
C VAL A 109 4.92 2.61 15.80
N THR A 110 4.69 2.98 14.54
CA THR A 110 3.51 3.74 14.07
C THR A 110 2.90 3.03 12.87
N ALA A 111 1.76 3.47 12.39
CA ALA A 111 1.07 2.86 11.25
C ALA A 111 1.96 2.82 9.99
N GLY A 112 2.75 3.86 9.74
CA GLY A 112 3.60 3.99 8.57
C GLY A 112 5.02 3.42 8.73
N THR A 113 5.45 3.07 9.96
CA THR A 113 6.82 2.61 10.24
C THR A 113 6.91 1.13 10.62
N LEU A 114 5.88 0.34 10.31
CA LEU A 114 5.89 -1.11 10.48
C LEU A 114 6.89 -1.77 9.51
N THR A 115 7.75 -2.64 10.04
CA THR A 115 8.74 -3.40 9.26
C THR A 115 8.67 -4.91 9.50
N ASP A 116 7.96 -5.31 10.54
CA ASP A 116 7.80 -6.72 10.90
C ASP A 116 6.79 -7.41 9.96
N SER A 117 7.19 -8.50 9.32
CA SER A 117 6.34 -9.24 8.38
C SER A 117 5.05 -9.79 9.01
N ALA A 118 5.07 -10.10 10.31
CA ALA A 118 3.88 -10.54 11.04
C ALA A 118 2.85 -9.42 11.24
N LEU A 119 3.25 -8.16 11.07
CA LEU A 119 2.44 -6.95 11.29
C LEU A 119 1.88 -6.36 10.01
N LEU A 120 2.49 -6.67 8.87
CA LEU A 120 2.16 -6.14 7.55
C LEU A 120 1.24 -7.11 6.81
N GLU A 121 0.31 -6.58 6.06
CA GLU A 121 -0.44 -7.37 5.09
C GLU A 121 0.49 -7.78 3.95
N ASP A 122 0.46 -9.06 3.57
CA ASP A 122 1.45 -9.64 2.66
C ASP A 122 1.48 -8.97 1.28
N LYS A 123 0.31 -8.60 0.77
CA LYS A 123 0.13 -8.07 -0.59
C LYS A 123 -0.06 -6.55 -0.63
N GLN A 124 0.14 -5.85 0.50
CA GLN A 124 0.02 -4.39 0.57
C GLN A 124 1.37 -3.75 0.93
N THR A 125 1.64 -2.62 0.30
CA THR A 125 2.80 -1.78 0.61
C THR A 125 2.45 -0.81 1.72
N ASN A 126 3.28 -0.72 2.75
CA ASN A 126 3.08 0.19 3.87
C ASN A 126 3.77 1.53 3.59
N ARG A 127 3.01 2.53 3.12
CA ARG A 127 3.54 3.87 2.81
C ARG A 127 3.24 4.87 3.89
N ILE A 128 4.29 5.61 4.29
CA ILE A 128 4.17 6.82 5.09
C ILE A 128 4.38 8.03 4.19
N ALA A 129 3.57 9.07 4.38
CA ALA A 129 3.70 10.29 3.60
C ALA A 129 3.83 11.53 4.49
N ALA A 130 4.51 12.57 3.99
CA ALA A 130 4.60 13.89 4.62
C ALA A 130 4.07 14.95 3.67
N LEU A 131 3.14 15.75 4.16
CA LEU A 131 2.57 16.88 3.44
C LEU A 131 3.14 18.19 3.95
N PHE A 132 3.72 18.97 3.05
CA PHE A 132 4.02 20.38 3.28
C PHE A 132 3.12 21.27 2.42
N ALA A 133 2.34 22.11 3.07
CA ALA A 133 1.47 23.08 2.41
C ALA A 133 2.05 24.48 2.57
N GLY A 134 2.80 24.94 1.58
CA GLY A 134 3.32 26.30 1.49
C GLY A 134 2.28 27.29 0.96
N LYS A 135 2.62 28.58 0.98
CA LYS A 135 1.71 29.64 0.50
C LYS A 135 1.37 29.57 -0.98
N LYS A 136 2.28 29.05 -1.81
CA LYS A 136 2.15 29.00 -3.28
C LYS A 136 2.06 27.58 -3.82
N GLN A 137 2.69 26.63 -3.18
CA GLN A 137 2.79 25.25 -3.61
C GLN A 137 2.65 24.33 -2.42
N ALA A 138 2.07 23.15 -2.65
CA ALA A 138 2.11 22.05 -1.71
C ALA A 138 2.96 20.91 -2.31
N ALA A 139 3.53 20.10 -1.45
CA ALA A 139 4.25 18.89 -1.86
C ALA A 139 3.93 17.74 -0.93
N LEU A 140 3.85 16.55 -1.51
CA LEU A 140 3.68 15.28 -0.81
C LEU A 140 4.92 14.44 -1.06
N ALA A 141 5.64 14.11 0.02
CA ALA A 141 6.72 13.12 -0.01
C ALA A 141 6.21 11.82 0.60
N TRP A 142 6.64 10.67 0.09
CA TRP A 142 6.28 9.36 0.66
C TRP A 142 7.45 8.39 0.61
N ALA A 143 7.44 7.45 1.53
CA ALA A 143 8.40 6.38 1.61
C ALA A 143 7.73 5.05 1.99
N ALA A 144 8.32 3.95 1.52
CA ALA A 144 8.00 2.59 1.95
C ALA A 144 9.28 1.92 2.45
N LEU A 145 9.35 1.68 3.76
CA LEU A 145 10.53 1.10 4.40
C LEU A 145 10.84 -0.33 3.90
N GLU A 146 9.83 -1.07 3.47
CA GLU A 146 10.00 -2.44 3.00
C GLU A 146 10.68 -2.55 1.62
N SER A 147 10.52 -1.54 0.75
CA SER A 147 11.08 -1.53 -0.60
C SER A 147 12.21 -0.52 -0.80
N GLY A 148 12.43 0.39 0.16
CA GLY A 148 13.34 1.52 0.01
C GLY A 148 12.81 2.62 -0.91
N GLU A 149 11.50 2.61 -1.25
CA GLU A 149 10.86 3.66 -2.04
C GLU A 149 10.93 4.99 -1.29
N PHE A 150 11.45 6.05 -1.95
CA PHE A 150 11.42 7.41 -1.42
C PHE A 150 11.16 8.37 -2.57
N CYS A 151 9.98 8.97 -2.58
CA CYS A 151 9.49 9.80 -3.66
C CYS A 151 8.92 11.11 -3.14
N VAL A 152 8.86 12.11 -4.04
CA VAL A 152 8.20 13.39 -3.76
C VAL A 152 7.49 13.89 -5.01
N LYS A 153 6.36 14.57 -4.82
CA LYS A 153 5.55 15.18 -5.87
C LYS A 153 5.07 16.57 -5.44
N ILE A 154 5.12 17.51 -6.36
CA ILE A 154 4.48 18.82 -6.19
C ILE A 154 3.02 18.67 -6.57
N ILE A 155 2.12 19.09 -5.70
CA ILE A 155 0.67 18.91 -5.87
C ILE A 155 -0.07 20.22 -5.60
N SER A 156 -1.29 20.33 -6.08
CA SER A 156 -2.27 21.28 -5.55
C SER A 156 -3.01 20.65 -4.36
N ILE A 157 -3.42 21.46 -3.39
CA ILE A 157 -4.16 20.96 -2.21
C ILE A 157 -5.48 20.28 -2.62
N GLU A 158 -6.09 20.71 -3.70
CA GLU A 158 -7.32 20.14 -4.25
C GLU A 158 -7.14 18.67 -4.68
N ARG A 159 -5.94 18.30 -5.13
CA ARG A 159 -5.59 16.92 -5.56
C ARG A 159 -5.04 16.05 -4.43
N LEU A 160 -4.93 16.59 -3.22
CA LEU A 160 -4.39 15.83 -2.09
C LEU A 160 -5.16 14.53 -1.82
N ALA A 161 -6.48 14.58 -1.85
CA ALA A 161 -7.32 13.40 -1.63
C ALA A 161 -7.08 12.31 -2.68
N ASP A 162 -6.92 12.70 -3.96
CA ASP A 162 -6.64 11.79 -5.06
C ASP A 162 -5.27 11.13 -4.93
N GLU A 163 -4.24 11.89 -4.52
CA GLU A 163 -2.88 11.38 -4.32
C GLU A 163 -2.79 10.44 -3.11
N LEU A 164 -3.45 10.78 -1.99
CA LEU A 164 -3.50 9.91 -0.82
C LEU A 164 -4.22 8.58 -1.12
N ALA A 165 -5.30 8.62 -1.90
CA ALA A 165 -6.01 7.43 -2.35
C ALA A 165 -5.17 6.60 -3.35
N ARG A 166 -4.42 7.25 -4.26
CA ARG A 166 -3.52 6.61 -5.22
C ARG A 166 -2.40 5.84 -4.51
N LEU A 167 -1.77 6.48 -3.54
CA LEU A 167 -0.63 5.94 -2.81
C LEU A 167 -1.02 4.94 -1.74
N GLN A 168 -2.29 4.88 -1.35
CA GLN A 168 -2.79 4.03 -0.25
C GLN A 168 -1.97 4.24 1.03
N VAL A 169 -1.84 5.52 1.44
CA VAL A 169 -1.00 5.94 2.57
C VAL A 169 -1.53 5.36 3.88
N SER A 170 -0.65 4.74 4.67
CA SER A 170 -0.97 4.18 5.99
C SER A 170 -0.86 5.21 7.12
N GLU A 171 -0.01 6.23 6.95
CA GLU A 171 0.20 7.31 7.91
C GLU A 171 0.57 8.60 7.17
N LEU A 172 -0.05 9.71 7.56
CA LEU A 172 0.25 11.04 7.02
C LEU A 172 0.88 11.92 8.08
N LEU A 173 2.03 12.50 7.76
CA LEU A 173 2.68 13.55 8.54
C LEU A 173 2.22 14.90 8.01
N ALA A 174 1.72 15.77 8.89
CA ALA A 174 1.29 17.11 8.51
C ALA A 174 1.60 18.13 9.59
N ASP A 175 1.76 19.39 9.19
CA ASP A 175 1.90 20.51 10.13
C ASP A 175 0.73 20.53 11.11
N ALA A 176 1.02 20.77 12.40
CA ALA A 176 0.03 20.81 13.47
C ALA A 176 -1.10 21.84 13.21
N ALA A 177 -0.79 22.93 12.52
CA ALA A 177 -1.74 23.98 12.17
C ALA A 177 -2.54 23.68 10.89
N PHE A 178 -2.11 22.69 10.07
CA PHE A 178 -2.79 22.40 8.81
C PHE A 178 -4.07 21.62 9.03
N LYS A 179 -5.18 22.13 8.49
CA LYS A 179 -6.47 21.42 8.48
C LYS A 179 -6.59 20.62 7.18
N LEU A 180 -6.73 19.31 7.31
CA LEU A 180 -6.97 18.44 6.16
C LEU A 180 -8.35 18.73 5.54
N PRO A 181 -8.45 18.75 4.20
CA PRO A 181 -9.73 18.79 3.51
C PRO A 181 -10.64 17.61 3.92
N GLU A 182 -11.94 17.87 4.00
CA GLU A 182 -12.94 16.86 4.44
C GLU A 182 -13.03 15.64 3.50
N ASN A 183 -12.67 15.81 2.22
CA ASN A 183 -12.71 14.76 1.21
C ASN A 183 -11.49 13.82 1.26
N CYS A 184 -10.52 14.06 2.15
CA CYS A 184 -9.38 13.16 2.30
C CYS A 184 -9.79 11.82 2.94
N PRO A 185 -9.14 10.71 2.56
CA PRO A 185 -9.37 9.41 3.19
C PRO A 185 -9.05 9.48 4.70
N LYS A 186 -9.79 8.70 5.50
CA LYS A 186 -9.55 8.60 6.94
C LYS A 186 -8.30 7.77 7.20
N ILE A 187 -7.17 8.41 7.37
CA ILE A 187 -5.87 7.81 7.69
C ILE A 187 -5.34 8.40 9.01
N PRO A 188 -4.50 7.66 9.76
CA PRO A 188 -3.79 8.19 10.91
C PRO A 188 -2.94 9.41 10.52
N VAL A 189 -3.04 10.49 11.31
CA VAL A 189 -2.29 11.72 11.04
C VAL A 189 -1.39 12.05 12.22
N SER A 190 -0.08 12.00 11.99
CA SER A 190 0.93 12.45 12.94
C SER A 190 1.23 13.92 12.74
N ARG A 191 0.99 14.73 13.79
CA ARG A 191 1.14 16.18 13.76
C ARG A 191 2.56 16.58 14.09
N LEU A 192 3.20 17.27 13.15
CA LEU A 192 4.56 17.78 13.29
C LEU A 192 4.56 19.29 13.53
N HIS A 193 5.55 19.79 14.25
CA HIS A 193 5.73 21.23 14.43
C HIS A 193 6.23 21.87 13.14
N HIS A 194 5.83 23.11 12.87
CA HIS A 194 6.18 23.85 11.65
C HIS A 194 7.70 23.90 11.36
N TRP A 195 8.53 24.01 12.41
CA TRP A 195 9.99 24.06 12.25
C TRP A 195 10.60 22.75 11.69
N GLN A 196 9.90 21.61 11.80
CA GLN A 196 10.35 20.34 11.24
C GLN A 196 10.25 20.31 9.71
N PHE A 197 9.55 21.26 9.11
CA PHE A 197 9.46 21.47 7.67
C PHE A 197 10.35 22.62 7.17
N ALA A 198 11.30 23.11 7.97
CA ALA A 198 12.18 24.19 7.55
C ALA A 198 13.04 23.76 6.35
N PRO A 199 12.99 24.48 5.20
CA PRO A 199 13.60 24.03 3.95
C PRO A 199 15.13 23.94 4.03
N ASP A 200 15.80 24.83 4.76
CA ASP A 200 17.27 24.81 4.90
C ASP A 200 17.74 23.60 5.72
N ALA A 201 17.03 23.27 6.81
CA ALA A 201 17.32 22.09 7.62
C ALA A 201 17.00 20.79 6.85
N ALA A 202 15.92 20.78 6.09
CA ALA A 202 15.54 19.67 5.22
C ALA A 202 16.59 19.43 4.12
N PHE A 203 17.06 20.50 3.48
CA PHE A 203 18.11 20.44 2.48
C PHE A 203 19.43 19.88 3.05
N ALA A 204 19.87 20.39 4.19
CA ALA A 204 21.08 19.91 4.86
C ALA A 204 20.97 18.43 5.24
N LEU A 205 19.82 17.98 5.78
CA LEU A 205 19.59 16.59 6.14
C LEU A 205 19.60 15.67 4.91
N LEU A 206 18.95 16.06 3.80
CA LEU A 206 18.89 15.28 2.58
C LEU A 206 20.26 15.20 1.89
N THR A 207 21.00 16.31 1.81
CA THR A 207 22.35 16.31 1.21
C THR A 207 23.35 15.49 2.02
N ASP A 208 23.28 15.55 3.34
CA ASP A 208 24.08 14.72 4.25
C ASP A 208 23.73 13.23 4.06
N TYR A 209 22.46 12.92 4.03
CA TYR A 209 21.97 11.54 3.87
C TYR A 209 22.40 10.90 2.54
N PHE A 210 22.28 11.61 1.41
CA PHE A 210 22.68 11.10 0.10
C PHE A 210 24.17 11.31 -0.22
N GLY A 211 24.95 11.92 0.67
CA GLY A 211 26.36 12.19 0.47
C GLY A 211 26.63 13.12 -0.72
N CYS A 212 25.73 14.06 -1.01
CA CYS A 212 25.82 14.97 -2.16
C CYS A 212 25.86 16.44 -1.71
N GLN A 213 26.36 17.31 -2.58
CA GLN A 213 26.43 18.75 -2.29
C GLN A 213 25.14 19.49 -2.67
N ASP A 214 24.31 18.89 -3.55
CA ASP A 214 23.13 19.51 -4.12
C ASP A 214 22.10 18.43 -4.50
N LEU A 215 20.83 18.75 -4.43
CA LEU A 215 19.73 17.85 -4.76
C LEU A 215 19.31 17.89 -6.25
N ARG A 216 19.99 18.69 -7.08
CA ARG A 216 19.71 18.79 -8.52
C ARG A 216 19.92 17.48 -9.28
N ALA A 217 20.78 16.58 -8.78
CA ALA A 217 20.92 15.22 -9.29
C ALA A 217 19.61 14.41 -9.21
N PHE A 218 18.76 14.74 -8.25
CA PHE A 218 17.41 14.14 -8.06
C PHE A 218 16.29 14.98 -8.71
N GLY A 219 16.64 16.00 -9.54
CA GLY A 219 15.68 16.91 -10.17
C GLY A 219 15.12 18.00 -9.24
N LEU A 220 15.69 18.17 -8.04
CA LEU A 220 15.21 19.11 -7.03
C LEU A 220 16.13 20.32 -6.92
N ASP A 221 15.59 21.51 -7.20
CA ASP A 221 16.25 22.80 -6.96
C ASP A 221 15.59 23.47 -5.76
N LEU A 222 16.38 23.84 -4.73
CA LEU A 222 15.84 24.40 -3.48
C LEU A 222 15.03 25.68 -3.72
N ALA A 223 15.44 26.50 -4.68
CA ALA A 223 14.77 27.78 -4.96
C ALA A 223 13.39 27.59 -5.63
N GLN A 224 13.27 26.55 -6.46
CA GLN A 224 12.04 26.25 -7.21
C GLN A 224 11.16 25.22 -6.49
N HIS A 225 11.78 24.25 -5.81
CA HIS A 225 11.12 23.08 -5.23
C HIS A 225 11.20 23.05 -3.68
N SER A 226 11.25 24.23 -3.02
CA SER A 226 11.38 24.31 -1.56
C SER A 226 10.31 23.50 -0.80
N ALA A 227 9.07 23.46 -1.31
CA ALA A 227 8.00 22.67 -0.72
C ALA A 227 8.28 21.15 -0.77
N ALA A 228 8.82 20.67 -1.89
CA ALA A 228 9.20 19.27 -2.06
C ALA A 228 10.37 18.89 -1.14
N VAL A 229 11.38 19.73 -1.04
CA VAL A 229 12.52 19.56 -0.14
C VAL A 229 12.05 19.51 1.32
N SER A 230 11.17 20.46 1.72
CA SER A 230 10.60 20.49 3.09
C SER A 230 9.81 19.22 3.42
N ALA A 231 8.97 18.74 2.51
CA ALA A 231 8.20 17.51 2.73
C ALA A 231 9.11 16.29 2.85
N ALA A 232 10.08 16.12 1.94
CA ALA A 232 11.02 15.00 1.94
C ALA A 232 11.92 15.02 3.19
N GLY A 233 12.44 16.19 3.59
CA GLY A 233 13.27 16.33 4.78
C GLY A 233 12.50 16.04 6.07
N ALA A 234 11.25 16.51 6.20
CA ALA A 234 10.40 16.21 7.35
C ALA A 234 10.12 14.72 7.46
N LEU A 235 9.85 14.04 6.33
CA LEU A 235 9.65 12.59 6.28
C LEU A 235 10.92 11.85 6.71
N LEU A 236 12.07 12.19 6.16
CA LEU A 236 13.33 11.53 6.49
C LEU A 236 13.70 11.74 7.97
N ASN A 237 13.48 12.95 8.52
CA ASN A 237 13.71 13.22 9.94
C ASN A 237 12.76 12.42 10.85
N TYR A 238 11.51 12.25 10.45
CA TYR A 238 10.55 11.42 11.18
C TYR A 238 10.98 9.94 11.18
N LEU A 239 11.42 9.42 10.03
CA LEU A 239 11.94 8.06 9.92
C LEU A 239 13.19 7.87 10.80
N LYS A 240 14.12 8.83 10.79
CA LYS A 240 15.29 8.84 11.68
C LYS A 240 14.88 8.75 13.14
N THR A 241 13.92 9.55 13.55
CA THR A 241 13.47 9.62 14.95
C THR A 241 12.74 8.35 15.36
N THR A 242 11.91 7.78 14.49
CA THR A 242 11.11 6.59 14.80
C THR A 242 11.92 5.29 14.75
N GLN A 243 12.90 5.18 13.84
CA GLN A 243 13.78 4.03 13.73
C GLN A 243 15.08 4.17 14.53
N ASN A 244 15.29 5.30 15.19
CA ASN A 244 16.52 5.67 15.90
C ASN A 244 17.80 5.61 15.03
N GLN A 245 17.62 5.54 13.71
CA GLN A 245 18.67 5.58 12.70
C GLN A 245 18.08 6.02 11.36
N LEU A 246 18.91 6.53 10.47
CA LEU A 246 18.52 6.77 9.08
C LEU A 246 18.42 5.42 8.35
N PRO A 247 17.33 5.16 7.59
CA PRO A 247 17.19 3.92 6.82
C PRO A 247 18.26 3.85 5.72
N PRO A 248 19.28 2.97 5.78
CA PRO A 248 20.42 3.01 4.84
C PRO A 248 20.10 2.50 3.44
N HIS A 249 18.90 2.01 3.22
CA HIS A 249 18.46 1.34 1.99
C HIS A 249 17.54 2.20 1.09
N MET A 250 17.38 3.47 1.40
CA MET A 250 16.67 4.42 0.52
C MET A 250 17.70 5.19 -0.31
N ASP A 251 18.11 4.61 -1.44
CA ASP A 251 19.27 5.06 -2.21
C ASP A 251 19.03 6.32 -3.06
N ALA A 252 17.77 6.66 -3.35
CA ALA A 252 17.42 7.78 -4.21
C ALA A 252 16.10 8.43 -3.79
N LEU A 253 16.04 9.76 -4.00
CA LEU A 253 14.80 10.53 -3.93
C LEU A 253 14.29 10.78 -5.34
N VAL A 254 13.10 10.29 -5.66
CA VAL A 254 12.50 10.40 -6.99
C VAL A 254 11.47 11.52 -7.03
N LEU A 255 11.69 12.52 -7.90
CA LEU A 255 10.68 13.52 -8.20
C LEU A 255 9.68 12.95 -9.22
N GLU A 256 8.45 12.69 -8.78
CA GLU A 256 7.39 12.19 -9.64
C GLU A 256 6.71 13.33 -10.41
N HIS A 257 6.56 13.18 -11.72
CA HIS A 257 5.87 14.11 -12.60
C HIS A 257 4.50 13.55 -13.03
N GLU A 258 3.49 14.41 -13.10
CA GLU A 258 2.13 14.02 -13.54
C GLU A 258 2.10 13.37 -14.92
N SER A 259 2.99 13.78 -15.81
CA SER A 259 3.06 13.29 -17.19
C SER A 259 3.56 11.84 -17.33
N GLN A 260 4.03 11.21 -16.27
CA GLN A 260 4.55 9.84 -16.33
C GLN A 260 3.45 8.78 -16.42
N PHE A 261 2.29 9.07 -15.85
CA PHE A 261 1.19 8.10 -15.69
C PHE A 261 -0.11 8.61 -16.29
N VAL A 262 -0.97 7.68 -16.69
CA VAL A 262 -2.38 7.99 -17.00
C VAL A 262 -3.07 8.36 -15.69
N ALA A 263 -3.55 9.59 -15.59
CA ALA A 263 -4.15 10.10 -14.39
C ALA A 263 -5.53 9.48 -14.13
N MET A 264 -5.83 9.23 -12.87
CA MET A 264 -7.16 8.79 -12.40
C MET A 264 -7.41 9.42 -11.03
N ASN A 265 -8.56 10.03 -10.84
CA ASN A 265 -8.97 10.52 -9.52
C ASN A 265 -9.45 9.38 -8.60
N ALA A 266 -9.69 9.68 -7.33
CA ALA A 266 -10.14 8.70 -6.35
C ALA A 266 -11.48 8.04 -6.74
N ALA A 267 -12.42 8.81 -7.29
CA ALA A 267 -13.71 8.31 -7.76
C ALA A 267 -13.53 7.31 -8.90
N THR A 268 -12.69 7.62 -9.90
CA THR A 268 -12.39 6.72 -11.02
C THR A 268 -11.78 5.40 -10.53
N ARG A 269 -10.79 5.43 -9.63
CA ARG A 269 -10.18 4.22 -9.06
C ARG A 269 -11.19 3.34 -8.37
N ARG A 270 -12.08 3.93 -7.58
CA ARG A 270 -13.18 3.23 -6.90
C ARG A 270 -14.20 2.68 -7.88
N ASN A 271 -14.64 3.47 -8.88
CA ASN A 271 -15.64 3.06 -9.86
C ASN A 271 -15.15 1.93 -10.77
N LEU A 272 -13.85 1.85 -11.04
CA LEU A 272 -13.22 0.76 -11.80
C LEU A 272 -12.91 -0.48 -10.95
N GLU A 273 -13.15 -0.42 -9.64
CA GLU A 273 -12.93 -1.53 -8.71
C GLU A 273 -11.54 -2.18 -8.88
N ILE A 274 -10.49 -1.32 -8.90
CA ILE A 274 -9.13 -1.78 -9.20
C ILE A 274 -8.62 -2.74 -8.14
N THR A 275 -8.66 -2.37 -6.85
CA THR A 275 -8.17 -3.18 -5.71
C THR A 275 -9.23 -3.43 -4.65
N GLN A 276 -10.34 -2.70 -4.69
CA GLN A 276 -11.48 -2.86 -3.79
C GLN A 276 -12.77 -2.71 -4.57
N THR A 277 -13.78 -3.50 -4.22
CA THR A 277 -15.13 -3.35 -4.79
C THR A 277 -15.78 -2.06 -4.28
N LEU A 278 -16.86 -1.62 -4.91
CA LEU A 278 -17.66 -0.47 -4.43
C LEU A 278 -18.13 -0.63 -2.98
N GLN A 279 -18.25 -1.87 -2.51
CA GLN A 279 -18.60 -2.22 -1.14
C GLN A 279 -17.39 -2.33 -0.19
N GLY A 280 -16.17 -2.04 -0.67
CA GLY A 280 -14.93 -2.12 0.11
C GLY A 280 -14.37 -3.53 0.30
N GLN A 281 -14.86 -4.54 -0.45
CA GLN A 281 -14.33 -5.90 -0.40
C GLN A 281 -13.07 -6.04 -1.27
N PRO A 282 -12.11 -6.89 -0.91
CA PRO A 282 -10.88 -7.10 -1.68
C PRO A 282 -11.09 -7.90 -2.96
N ALA A 283 -12.20 -8.62 -3.09
CA ALA A 283 -12.56 -9.43 -4.26
C ALA A 283 -14.09 -9.46 -4.45
N PRO A 284 -14.58 -9.62 -5.71
CA PRO A 284 -13.83 -9.68 -6.96
C PRO A 284 -13.46 -8.29 -7.49
N THR A 285 -12.18 -8.06 -7.76
CA THR A 285 -11.63 -6.79 -8.27
C THR A 285 -10.70 -7.05 -9.45
N LEU A 286 -10.28 -6.01 -10.18
CA LEU A 286 -9.29 -6.16 -11.24
C LEU A 286 -8.01 -6.81 -10.72
N PHE A 287 -7.49 -6.31 -9.58
CA PHE A 287 -6.32 -6.88 -8.93
C PHE A 287 -6.51 -8.36 -8.59
N SER A 288 -7.61 -8.72 -7.94
CA SER A 288 -7.83 -10.11 -7.47
C SER A 288 -7.89 -11.14 -8.61
N VAL A 289 -8.32 -10.73 -9.82
CA VAL A 289 -8.38 -11.62 -10.98
C VAL A 289 -7.07 -11.68 -11.76
N LEU A 290 -6.19 -10.68 -11.63
CA LEU A 290 -4.89 -10.62 -12.29
C LEU A 290 -3.74 -11.11 -11.40
N ASP A 291 -3.92 -11.14 -10.07
CA ASP A 291 -2.88 -11.53 -9.14
C ASP A 291 -2.60 -13.04 -9.20
N ASN A 292 -1.88 -13.41 -10.25
CA ASN A 292 -1.28 -14.72 -10.46
C ASN A 292 0.19 -14.75 -10.03
N CYS A 293 0.66 -13.74 -9.25
CA CYS A 293 2.02 -13.67 -8.77
C CYS A 293 2.32 -14.83 -7.80
N MET A 294 3.55 -15.34 -7.86
CA MET A 294 4.05 -16.40 -6.99
C MET A 294 4.66 -15.85 -5.71
N THR A 295 5.04 -14.56 -5.71
CA THR A 295 5.66 -13.86 -4.58
C THR A 295 4.78 -12.72 -4.08
N ASN A 296 4.87 -12.42 -2.79
CA ASN A 296 4.20 -11.24 -2.22
C ASN A 296 4.76 -9.92 -2.80
N MET A 297 6.05 -9.89 -3.15
CA MET A 297 6.69 -8.75 -3.82
C MET A 297 6.05 -8.47 -5.17
N GLY A 298 5.82 -9.51 -5.98
CA GLY A 298 5.13 -9.41 -7.26
C GLY A 298 3.70 -8.91 -7.11
N SER A 299 2.94 -9.43 -6.13
CA SER A 299 1.58 -8.97 -5.85
C SER A 299 1.54 -7.47 -5.48
N ARG A 300 2.46 -7.00 -4.63
CA ARG A 300 2.57 -5.56 -4.28
C ARG A 300 2.91 -4.71 -5.51
N LEU A 301 3.84 -5.17 -6.32
CA LEU A 301 4.22 -4.47 -7.54
C LEU A 301 3.09 -4.43 -8.56
N LEU A 302 2.32 -5.51 -8.72
CA LEU A 302 1.13 -5.53 -9.57
C LEU A 302 0.09 -4.50 -9.12
N ALA A 303 -0.22 -4.45 -7.81
CA ALA A 303 -1.12 -3.43 -7.27
C ALA A 303 -0.61 -2.01 -7.56
N HIS A 304 0.69 -1.79 -7.38
CA HIS A 304 1.32 -0.51 -7.73
C HIS A 304 1.16 -0.18 -9.23
N TRP A 305 1.42 -1.11 -10.13
CA TRP A 305 1.31 -0.89 -11.57
C TRP A 305 -0.13 -0.56 -12.02
N LEU A 306 -1.12 -1.22 -11.45
CA LEU A 306 -2.53 -0.94 -11.74
C LEU A 306 -2.96 0.47 -11.30
N HIS A 307 -2.37 0.99 -10.23
CA HIS A 307 -2.61 2.38 -9.79
C HIS A 307 -1.75 3.42 -10.50
N HIS A 308 -0.71 2.99 -11.25
CA HIS A 308 0.27 3.82 -11.95
C HIS A 308 0.45 3.36 -13.41
N PRO A 309 -0.62 3.35 -14.23
CA PRO A 309 -0.51 2.97 -15.64
C PRO A 309 0.36 3.97 -16.41
N LEU A 310 1.31 3.46 -17.17
CA LEU A 310 2.35 4.25 -17.81
C LEU A 310 1.82 5.04 -19.03
N ARG A 311 2.39 6.24 -19.27
CA ARG A 311 2.22 6.98 -20.54
C ARG A 311 3.39 6.80 -21.49
N HIS A 312 4.58 6.45 -20.97
CA HIS A 312 5.79 6.31 -21.76
C HIS A 312 5.79 5.01 -22.57
N ARG A 313 5.50 5.12 -23.85
CA ARG A 313 5.32 3.99 -24.77
C ARG A 313 6.49 3.00 -24.82
N PRO A 314 7.77 3.44 -24.91
CA PRO A 314 8.88 2.50 -24.90
C PRO A 314 8.91 1.57 -23.70
N HIS A 315 8.55 2.05 -22.49
CA HIS A 315 8.48 1.21 -21.31
C HIS A 315 7.29 0.24 -21.35
N ILE A 316 6.15 0.69 -21.90
CA ILE A 316 4.98 -0.17 -22.10
C ILE A 316 5.34 -1.29 -23.07
N GLN A 317 5.95 -0.93 -24.24
CA GLN A 317 6.32 -1.89 -25.26
C GLN A 317 7.32 -2.92 -24.73
N ALA A 318 8.32 -2.49 -23.94
CA ALA A 318 9.28 -3.41 -23.33
C ALA A 318 8.61 -4.45 -22.40
N ARG A 319 7.57 -4.04 -21.66
CA ARG A 319 6.76 -4.99 -20.86
C ARG A 319 5.97 -5.95 -21.75
N LEU A 320 5.30 -5.44 -22.79
CA LEU A 320 4.53 -6.25 -23.74
C LEU A 320 5.40 -7.29 -24.46
N ASP A 321 6.59 -6.90 -24.90
CA ASP A 321 7.55 -7.79 -25.55
C ASP A 321 8.04 -8.89 -24.58
N ALA A 322 8.27 -8.54 -23.31
CA ALA A 322 8.64 -9.49 -22.28
C ALA A 322 7.50 -10.47 -21.96
N VAL A 323 6.26 -9.98 -21.87
CA VAL A 323 5.05 -10.83 -21.67
C VAL A 323 4.88 -11.79 -22.85
N GLU A 324 5.07 -11.32 -24.10
CA GLU A 324 4.97 -12.17 -25.29
C GLU A 324 6.08 -13.24 -25.31
N ALA A 325 7.31 -12.87 -24.94
CA ALA A 325 8.41 -13.84 -24.85
C ALA A 325 8.13 -14.93 -23.81
N LEU A 326 7.66 -14.55 -22.60
CA LEU A 326 7.28 -15.48 -21.53
C LEU A 326 6.07 -16.34 -21.93
N ARG A 327 5.08 -15.75 -22.60
CA ARG A 327 3.91 -16.46 -23.11
C ARG A 327 4.28 -17.59 -24.07
N ARG A 328 5.23 -17.34 -24.97
CA ARG A 328 5.73 -18.32 -25.94
C ARG A 328 6.62 -19.39 -25.30
N TYR A 329 7.41 -19.01 -24.31
CA TYR A 329 8.35 -19.89 -23.60
C TYR A 329 7.64 -21.01 -22.83
N GLY A 330 6.45 -20.76 -22.32
CA GLY A 330 5.63 -21.79 -21.67
C GLY A 330 5.56 -21.74 -20.14
N GLY A 331 6.36 -20.94 -19.49
CA GLY A 331 6.20 -20.33 -18.13
C GLY A 331 6.18 -21.19 -16.87
N ASP A 332 5.98 -22.50 -16.93
CA ASP A 332 5.84 -23.30 -15.70
C ASP A 332 7.15 -23.39 -14.92
N ASP A 333 8.30 -23.36 -15.60
CA ASP A 333 9.61 -23.38 -14.97
C ASP A 333 9.90 -22.08 -14.23
N VAL A 334 9.54 -20.92 -14.79
CA VAL A 334 9.73 -19.61 -14.16
C VAL A 334 8.86 -19.49 -12.92
N ALA A 335 7.55 -19.80 -13.03
CA ALA A 335 6.64 -19.79 -11.89
C ALA A 335 7.06 -20.76 -10.79
N GLY A 336 7.58 -21.95 -11.16
CA GLY A 336 8.09 -22.96 -10.23
C GLY A 336 9.31 -22.47 -9.43
N CYS A 337 10.20 -21.69 -10.06
CA CYS A 337 11.33 -21.03 -9.38
C CYS A 337 10.82 -19.90 -8.48
N LEU A 338 9.99 -18.99 -9.00
CA LEU A 338 9.46 -17.84 -8.25
C LEU A 338 8.72 -18.26 -6.98
N LYS A 339 7.98 -19.37 -7.01
CA LYS A 339 7.27 -19.91 -5.85
C LYS A 339 8.19 -20.27 -4.67
N LYS A 340 9.48 -20.53 -4.93
CA LYS A 340 10.47 -20.86 -3.90
C LYS A 340 11.16 -19.63 -3.32
N ILE A 341 10.88 -18.43 -3.86
CA ILE A 341 11.52 -17.18 -3.47
C ILE A 341 10.73 -16.55 -2.31
N ALA A 342 11.44 -16.27 -1.23
CA ALA A 342 10.91 -15.53 -0.09
C ALA A 342 10.76 -14.03 -0.40
N ASP A 343 10.16 -13.29 0.51
CA ASP A 343 10.02 -11.83 0.40
C ASP A 343 11.36 -11.11 0.65
N ILE A 344 12.19 -11.07 -0.41
CA ILE A 344 13.53 -10.47 -0.36
C ILE A 344 13.48 -8.99 0.00
N GLU A 345 12.46 -8.23 -0.46
CA GLU A 345 12.30 -6.80 -0.13
C GLU A 345 12.20 -6.60 1.39
N ARG A 346 11.30 -7.33 2.04
CA ARG A 346 11.11 -7.24 3.49
C ARG A 346 12.30 -7.77 4.28
N ILE A 347 13.00 -8.78 3.74
CA ILE A 347 14.26 -9.27 4.35
C ILE A 347 15.35 -8.20 4.25
N ALA A 348 15.53 -7.58 3.08
CA ALA A 348 16.49 -6.50 2.88
C ALA A 348 16.23 -5.31 3.82
N ALA A 349 14.97 -4.91 4.01
CA ALA A 349 14.60 -3.87 4.96
C ALA A 349 14.99 -4.24 6.41
N ARG A 350 14.77 -5.49 6.83
CA ARG A 350 15.19 -5.96 8.16
C ARG A 350 16.70 -6.00 8.34
N ILE A 351 17.44 -6.37 7.29
CA ILE A 351 18.92 -6.28 7.28
C ILE A 351 19.35 -4.83 7.45
N ALA A 352 18.76 -3.93 6.68
CA ALA A 352 19.05 -2.50 6.73
C ALA A 352 18.85 -1.90 8.12
N LEU A 353 17.77 -2.30 8.79
CA LEU A 353 17.40 -1.83 10.13
C LEU A 353 18.02 -2.65 11.28
N GLY A 354 18.89 -3.63 10.98
CA GLY A 354 19.53 -4.47 11.98
C GLY A 354 18.60 -5.39 12.75
N SER A 355 17.38 -5.65 12.23
CA SER A 355 16.35 -6.47 12.89
C SER A 355 16.15 -7.84 12.25
N ALA A 356 17.00 -8.22 11.31
CA ALA A 356 16.94 -9.51 10.62
C ALA A 356 17.15 -10.68 11.59
N ARG A 357 16.38 -11.75 11.40
CA ARG A 357 16.44 -12.99 12.19
C ARG A 357 17.23 -14.07 11.42
N PRO A 358 17.73 -15.11 12.09
CA PRO A 358 18.48 -16.17 11.40
C PRO A 358 17.73 -16.81 10.23
N ARG A 359 16.43 -17.04 10.37
CA ARG A 359 15.59 -17.59 9.30
C ARG A 359 15.36 -16.62 8.14
N ASP A 360 15.42 -15.32 8.36
CA ASP A 360 15.36 -14.34 7.28
C ASP A 360 16.57 -14.48 6.36
N LEU A 361 17.76 -14.64 6.96
CA LEU A 361 19.00 -14.77 6.22
C LEU A 361 19.11 -16.14 5.50
N SER A 362 18.60 -17.22 6.09
CA SER A 362 18.53 -18.51 5.39
C SER A 362 17.54 -18.48 4.23
N ALA A 363 16.38 -17.84 4.41
CA ALA A 363 15.42 -17.64 3.34
C ALA A 363 15.99 -16.77 2.19
N LEU A 364 16.78 -15.74 2.54
CA LEU A 364 17.50 -14.93 1.55
C LEU A 364 18.51 -15.79 0.78
N ARG A 365 19.38 -16.56 1.49
CA ARG A 365 20.34 -17.49 0.89
C ARG A 365 19.69 -18.40 -0.14
N ASP A 366 18.60 -19.05 0.25
CA ASP A 366 17.90 -20.02 -0.58
C ASP A 366 17.23 -19.31 -1.78
N SER A 367 16.62 -18.15 -1.58
CA SER A 367 16.03 -17.34 -2.64
C SER A 367 17.07 -16.87 -3.67
N LEU A 368 18.20 -16.33 -3.20
CA LEU A 368 19.27 -15.89 -4.08
C LEU A 368 19.88 -17.05 -4.87
N SER A 369 19.96 -18.25 -4.30
CA SER A 369 20.41 -19.45 -5.00
C SER A 369 19.44 -19.83 -6.13
N VAL A 370 18.13 -19.80 -5.86
CA VAL A 370 17.09 -20.06 -6.89
C VAL A 370 17.15 -19.04 -8.03
N LEU A 371 17.37 -17.75 -7.72
CA LEU A 371 17.48 -16.70 -8.75
C LEU A 371 18.64 -16.95 -9.74
N GLN A 372 19.73 -17.58 -9.31
CA GLN A 372 20.85 -17.93 -10.20
C GLN A 372 20.49 -19.01 -11.24
N ASP A 373 19.49 -19.83 -10.95
CA ASP A 373 19.10 -20.97 -11.78
C ASP A 373 17.94 -20.64 -12.74
N ILE A 374 17.40 -19.40 -12.70
CA ILE A 374 16.29 -18.99 -13.56
C ILE A 374 16.78 -18.76 -15.00
N HIS A 375 16.20 -19.50 -15.94
CA HIS A 375 16.41 -19.31 -17.37
C HIS A 375 15.25 -18.53 -17.97
N LEU A 376 15.56 -17.44 -18.68
CA LEU A 376 14.56 -16.55 -19.29
C LEU A 376 14.68 -16.59 -20.83
N PRO A 377 13.55 -16.42 -21.54
CA PRO A 377 13.57 -16.23 -23.00
C PRO A 377 14.16 -14.85 -23.34
N GLN A 378 14.66 -14.70 -24.56
CA GLN A 378 15.28 -13.45 -25.02
C GLN A 378 14.26 -12.31 -25.12
N SER A 379 14.54 -11.23 -24.41
CA SER A 379 13.84 -9.93 -24.52
C SER A 379 14.69 -8.88 -23.82
N SER A 380 14.76 -7.67 -24.36
CA SER A 380 15.58 -6.58 -23.80
C SER A 380 15.32 -6.32 -22.30
N LEU A 381 14.06 -6.36 -21.89
CA LEU A 381 13.69 -6.19 -20.49
C LEU A 381 14.09 -7.42 -19.65
N LEU A 382 13.81 -8.64 -20.14
CA LEU A 382 14.14 -9.86 -19.42
C LEU A 382 15.66 -10.06 -19.28
N ASP A 383 16.44 -9.69 -20.30
CA ASP A 383 17.91 -9.72 -20.25
C ASP A 383 18.44 -8.75 -19.18
N THR A 384 17.82 -7.56 -19.08
CA THR A 384 18.15 -6.58 -18.02
C THR A 384 17.83 -7.12 -16.63
N LEU A 385 16.69 -7.78 -16.44
CA LEU A 385 16.30 -8.37 -15.16
C LEU A 385 17.22 -9.53 -14.78
N ALA A 386 17.51 -10.43 -15.73
CA ALA A 386 18.42 -11.56 -15.54
C ALA A 386 19.83 -11.10 -15.16
N GLY A 387 20.28 -9.96 -15.70
CA GLY A 387 21.59 -9.36 -15.39
C GLY A 387 21.76 -8.94 -13.93
N CYS A 388 20.66 -8.74 -13.17
CA CYS A 388 20.72 -8.37 -11.76
C CYS A 388 21.00 -9.58 -10.84
N PHE A 389 20.70 -10.80 -11.25
CA PHE A 389 20.80 -11.98 -10.38
C PHE A 389 22.24 -12.41 -10.10
N PRO A 390 23.16 -12.47 -11.07
CA PRO A 390 24.56 -12.82 -10.81
C PRO A 390 25.29 -11.88 -9.84
N GLU A 391 24.86 -10.60 -9.76
CA GLU A 391 25.45 -9.63 -8.81
C GLU A 391 25.34 -10.11 -7.36
N THR A 392 24.32 -10.93 -7.03
CA THR A 392 24.08 -11.44 -5.67
C THR A 392 24.81 -12.75 -5.35
N GLN A 393 25.61 -13.32 -6.26
CA GLN A 393 26.29 -14.59 -6.05
C GLN A 393 27.24 -14.55 -4.86
N GLY A 394 27.93 -13.42 -4.64
CA GLY A 394 28.81 -13.21 -3.50
C GLY A 394 28.06 -13.33 -2.18
N VAL A 395 26.89 -12.69 -2.10
CA VAL A 395 26.01 -12.73 -0.93
C VAL A 395 25.50 -14.15 -0.66
N ALA A 396 25.06 -14.86 -1.70
CA ALA A 396 24.60 -16.25 -1.57
C ALA A 396 25.69 -17.16 -1.01
N LYS A 397 26.92 -17.07 -1.55
CA LYS A 397 28.09 -17.85 -1.07
C LYS A 397 28.45 -17.50 0.38
N LEU A 398 28.45 -16.21 0.74
CA LEU A 398 28.71 -15.77 2.12
C LEU A 398 27.68 -16.40 3.09
N LEU A 399 26.41 -16.32 2.76
CA LEU A 399 25.33 -16.88 3.59
C LEU A 399 25.39 -18.41 3.67
N GLN A 400 25.77 -19.11 2.58
CA GLN A 400 25.97 -20.56 2.56
C GLN A 400 27.13 -20.98 3.48
N ALA A 401 28.21 -20.21 3.48
CA ALA A 401 29.37 -20.49 4.34
C ALA A 401 29.04 -20.20 5.82
N ALA A 402 28.33 -19.12 6.10
CA ALA A 402 28.12 -18.60 7.45
C ALA A 402 26.98 -19.29 8.22
N LEU A 403 25.93 -19.73 7.54
CA LEU A 403 24.70 -20.20 8.21
C LEU A 403 24.52 -21.72 8.07
N LEU A 404 24.01 -22.34 9.13
CA LEU A 404 23.50 -23.71 9.06
C LEU A 404 22.39 -23.83 7.98
N PRO A 405 22.18 -25.01 7.40
CA PRO A 405 21.09 -25.23 6.45
C PRO A 405 19.73 -24.82 7.04
N GLU A 406 19.44 -25.23 8.25
CA GLU A 406 18.23 -24.89 9.01
C GLU A 406 18.62 -24.23 10.33
N PRO A 407 18.85 -22.91 10.37
CA PRO A 407 19.19 -22.22 11.60
C PRO A 407 18.00 -22.13 12.56
N SER A 408 18.29 -22.02 13.86
CA SER A 408 17.27 -21.81 14.88
C SER A 408 16.48 -20.51 14.62
N VAL A 409 15.25 -20.44 15.15
CA VAL A 409 14.38 -19.25 15.01
C VAL A 409 14.96 -18.05 15.76
N TRP A 410 15.56 -18.30 16.92
CA TRP A 410 16.05 -17.25 17.80
C TRP A 410 17.54 -17.42 18.07
N LEU A 411 18.29 -16.34 18.00
CA LEU A 411 19.73 -16.33 18.31
C LEU A 411 20.06 -16.86 19.72
N LYS A 412 19.18 -16.61 20.69
CA LYS A 412 19.33 -17.08 22.08
C LYS A 412 19.34 -18.59 22.24
N ASP A 413 18.82 -19.31 21.24
CA ASP A 413 18.74 -20.78 21.29
C ASP A 413 20.03 -21.44 20.74
N GLY A 414 20.94 -20.64 20.15
CA GLY A 414 22.14 -21.13 19.48
C GLY A 414 21.82 -21.89 18.18
N GLY A 415 22.82 -22.46 17.53
CA GLY A 415 22.62 -23.28 16.32
C GLY A 415 22.26 -22.44 15.09
N VAL A 416 22.97 -21.35 14.88
CA VAL A 416 22.79 -20.42 13.75
C VAL A 416 23.97 -20.48 12.77
N ILE A 417 25.18 -20.33 13.30
CA ILE A 417 26.40 -20.26 12.47
C ILE A 417 26.86 -21.66 12.07
N ASN A 418 27.32 -21.82 10.82
CA ASN A 418 27.73 -23.07 10.27
C ASN A 418 29.07 -23.57 10.88
N HIS A 419 29.24 -24.88 10.86
CA HIS A 419 30.56 -25.51 11.20
C HIS A 419 31.61 -25.11 10.17
N GLY A 420 32.82 -24.84 10.67
CA GLY A 420 33.95 -24.41 9.82
C GLY A 420 33.95 -22.90 9.48
N TYR A 421 32.95 -22.14 9.90
CA TYR A 421 32.92 -20.71 9.67
C TYR A 421 33.84 -19.92 10.63
N HIS A 422 33.92 -20.37 11.89
CA HIS A 422 34.76 -19.74 12.92
C HIS A 422 35.40 -20.78 13.86
N ALA A 423 36.73 -20.86 13.85
CA ALA A 423 37.50 -21.91 14.56
C ALA A 423 37.21 -21.95 16.08
N GLU A 424 37.21 -20.78 16.75
CA GLU A 424 36.90 -20.69 18.20
C GLU A 424 35.50 -21.18 18.54
N LEU A 425 34.53 -20.87 17.69
CA LEU A 425 33.14 -21.36 17.92
C LEU A 425 33.05 -22.87 17.78
N ASP A 426 33.79 -23.44 16.81
CA ASP A 426 33.84 -24.89 16.62
C ASP A 426 34.56 -25.59 17.79
N GLU A 427 35.63 -25.01 18.33
CA GLU A 427 36.29 -25.51 19.54
C GLU A 427 35.35 -25.52 20.75
N LEU A 428 34.58 -24.40 20.97
CA LEU A 428 33.64 -24.30 22.05
C LEU A 428 32.48 -25.32 21.93
N ARG A 429 31.99 -25.53 20.70
CA ARG A 429 30.98 -26.56 20.41
C ARG A 429 31.50 -27.98 20.55
N HIS A 430 32.74 -28.23 20.16
CA HIS A 430 33.43 -29.52 20.33
C HIS A 430 33.51 -29.86 21.82
N LEU A 431 33.84 -28.90 22.69
CA LEU A 431 33.84 -29.11 24.15
C LEU A 431 32.45 -29.48 24.67
N GLN A 432 31.38 -28.98 24.06
CA GLN A 432 30.01 -29.32 24.45
C GLN A 432 29.62 -30.73 23.99
N THR A 433 29.95 -31.11 22.77
CA THR A 433 29.59 -32.42 22.18
C THR A 433 30.35 -33.59 22.80
N HIS A 434 31.63 -33.36 23.12
CA HIS A 434 32.46 -34.37 23.82
C HIS A 434 32.27 -34.37 25.34
N GLY A 435 31.47 -33.43 25.85
CA GLY A 435 31.01 -33.42 27.22
C GLY A 435 30.27 -34.73 27.64
N ASP A 436 29.45 -35.26 26.74
CA ASP A 436 28.75 -36.53 26.99
C ASP A 436 29.67 -37.72 27.01
N ASP A 437 30.73 -37.76 26.20
CA ASP A 437 31.73 -38.82 26.20
C ASP A 437 32.61 -38.71 27.45
N ALA A 438 33.02 -37.51 27.86
CA ALA A 438 33.73 -37.29 29.12
C ALA A 438 32.92 -37.66 30.33
N LEU A 439 31.60 -37.45 30.30
CA LEU A 439 30.70 -37.89 31.36
C LEU A 439 30.54 -39.42 31.44
N ARG A 440 30.50 -40.08 30.28
CA ARG A 440 30.49 -41.57 30.22
C ARG A 440 31.80 -42.14 30.73
N GLU A 441 32.93 -41.58 30.35
CA GLU A 441 34.23 -41.98 30.89
C GLU A 441 34.33 -41.73 32.38
N LEU A 442 33.81 -40.61 32.87
CA LEU A 442 33.71 -40.30 34.30
C LEU A 442 32.80 -41.30 35.01
N GLU A 443 31.63 -41.61 34.44
CA GLU A 443 30.71 -42.61 34.97
C GLU A 443 31.37 -44.00 35.09
N GLU A 444 32.01 -44.41 34.01
CA GLU A 444 32.67 -45.74 33.98
C GLU A 444 33.86 -45.81 34.96
N ARG A 445 34.68 -44.76 35.03
CA ARG A 445 35.80 -44.65 35.96
C ARG A 445 35.33 -44.63 37.41
N GLU A 446 34.24 -43.83 37.73
CA GLU A 446 33.67 -43.77 39.06
C GLU A 446 32.99 -45.07 39.44
N ARG A 447 32.34 -45.80 38.53
CA ARG A 447 31.80 -47.13 38.76
C ARG A 447 32.91 -48.13 39.12
N GLN A 448 34.03 -48.10 38.40
CA GLN A 448 35.19 -48.96 38.72
C GLN A 448 35.86 -48.62 40.03
N ARG A 449 35.97 -47.31 40.36
CA ARG A 449 36.56 -46.81 41.61
C ARG A 449 35.72 -47.17 42.83
N THR A 450 34.41 -47.00 42.70
CA THR A 450 33.50 -47.13 43.87
C THR A 450 32.84 -48.52 43.95
N GLN A 451 32.86 -49.31 42.89
CA GLN A 451 32.15 -50.57 42.74
C GLN A 451 30.62 -50.47 42.91
N LEU A 452 30.04 -49.25 42.77
CA LEU A 452 28.63 -49.01 42.90
C LEU A 452 27.92 -49.22 41.55
N SER A 453 27.16 -50.30 41.39
CA SER A 453 26.57 -50.74 40.15
C SER A 453 25.43 -49.83 39.64
N THR A 454 24.77 -49.06 40.50
CA THR A 454 23.65 -48.16 40.14
C THR A 454 24.08 -46.74 39.84
N LEU A 455 25.39 -46.45 39.92
CA LEU A 455 25.93 -45.11 39.64
C LEU A 455 25.62 -44.70 38.24
N LYS A 456 25.03 -43.51 38.12
CA LYS A 456 24.81 -42.81 36.83
C LYS A 456 25.22 -41.37 36.97
N VAL A 457 25.82 -40.81 35.94
CA VAL A 457 26.12 -39.39 35.81
C VAL A 457 25.07 -38.78 34.89
N GLU A 458 24.26 -37.83 35.36
CA GLU A 458 23.17 -37.23 34.59
C GLU A 458 23.20 -35.72 34.75
N TYR A 459 22.49 -35.02 33.84
CA TYR A 459 22.32 -33.58 33.84
C TYR A 459 20.86 -33.19 33.97
N ASN A 460 20.61 -32.16 34.79
CA ASN A 460 19.29 -31.54 34.93
C ASN A 460 19.43 -30.00 34.88
N ARG A 461 18.58 -29.33 34.08
CA ARG A 461 18.61 -27.85 33.95
C ARG A 461 18.50 -27.09 35.28
N VAL A 462 17.85 -27.62 36.28
CA VAL A 462 17.66 -26.98 37.59
C VAL A 462 18.82 -27.25 38.55
N HIS A 463 19.41 -28.45 38.49
CA HIS A 463 20.39 -28.92 39.46
C HIS A 463 21.79 -29.14 38.87
N GLY A 464 21.99 -28.89 37.54
CA GLY A 464 23.27 -29.12 36.86
C GLY A 464 23.61 -30.60 36.74
N PHE A 465 24.91 -30.91 36.67
CA PHE A 465 25.41 -32.27 36.61
C PHE A 465 25.42 -32.92 38.01
N TYR A 466 25.07 -34.20 38.07
CA TYR A 466 25.03 -34.95 39.34
C TYR A 466 25.28 -36.43 39.11
N ILE A 467 25.80 -37.09 40.16
CA ILE A 467 25.93 -38.55 40.22
C ILE A 467 24.67 -39.04 40.98
N GLU A 468 23.89 -39.91 40.36
CA GLU A 468 22.71 -40.51 40.97
C GLU A 468 23.02 -41.93 41.44
N LEU A 469 22.71 -42.20 42.69
CA LEU A 469 22.85 -43.53 43.31
C LEU A 469 21.51 -43.99 43.82
N SER A 470 21.29 -45.31 43.81
CA SER A 470 20.14 -45.86 44.51
C SER A 470 20.30 -45.65 46.06
N LYS A 471 19.19 -45.47 46.76
CA LYS A 471 19.21 -45.15 48.18
C LYS A 471 19.97 -46.19 49.03
N ASN A 472 19.98 -47.44 48.60
CA ASN A 472 20.69 -48.51 49.29
C ASN A 472 22.21 -48.39 49.14
N GLN A 473 22.68 -47.88 48.00
CA GLN A 473 24.14 -47.71 47.76
C GLN A 473 24.62 -46.29 48.13
N ALA A 474 23.72 -45.38 48.45
CA ALA A 474 24.10 -44.05 48.87
C ALA A 474 24.77 -43.96 50.24
N GLU A 475 24.59 -44.98 51.11
CA GLU A 475 25.30 -45.12 52.39
C GLU A 475 26.78 -45.54 52.17
N GLU A 476 27.10 -46.17 51.05
CA GLU A 476 28.45 -46.63 50.68
C GLU A 476 29.18 -45.56 49.84
N ALA A 477 28.57 -44.38 49.63
CA ALA A 477 29.17 -43.30 48.85
C ALA A 477 30.49 -42.82 49.49
N PRO A 478 31.56 -42.65 48.69
CA PRO A 478 32.84 -42.12 49.15
C PRO A 478 32.76 -40.78 49.85
N ALA A 479 33.71 -40.46 50.74
CA ALA A 479 33.72 -39.20 51.50
C ALA A 479 33.86 -37.93 50.62
N ASP A 480 34.31 -38.06 49.39
CA ASP A 480 34.40 -36.93 48.39
C ASP A 480 33.09 -36.66 47.67
N TYR A 481 32.05 -37.50 47.89
CA TYR A 481 30.71 -37.29 47.34
C TYR A 481 29.93 -36.32 48.23
N GLN A 482 29.67 -35.15 47.77
CA GLN A 482 28.85 -34.17 48.45
C GLN A 482 27.38 -34.33 48.07
N ARG A 483 26.50 -34.63 49.03
CA ARG A 483 25.07 -34.80 48.79
C ARG A 483 24.43 -33.50 48.36
N ARG A 484 23.75 -33.52 47.21
CA ARG A 484 23.08 -32.37 46.62
C ARG A 484 21.57 -32.42 46.77
N GLN A 485 20.98 -33.63 46.66
CA GLN A 485 19.53 -33.82 46.74
C GLN A 485 19.19 -35.27 47.16
N THR A 486 18.18 -35.41 48.01
CA THR A 486 17.61 -36.73 48.40
C THR A 486 16.23 -36.86 47.75
N LEU A 487 16.01 -37.90 46.95
CA LEU A 487 14.74 -38.28 46.32
C LEU A 487 14.14 -39.50 47.01
N LYS A 488 12.95 -39.94 46.60
CA LYS A 488 12.26 -41.07 47.21
C LYS A 488 13.04 -42.37 47.13
N ASN A 489 13.68 -42.67 46.00
CA ASN A 489 14.36 -43.93 45.70
C ASN A 489 15.85 -43.75 45.36
N THR A 490 16.34 -42.55 45.14
CA THR A 490 17.70 -42.25 44.76
C THR A 490 18.24 -41.03 45.52
N GLU A 491 19.55 -40.91 45.59
CA GLU A 491 20.24 -39.72 46.10
C GLU A 491 21.21 -39.19 45.07
N ARG A 492 21.34 -37.86 45.00
CA ARG A 492 22.17 -37.15 44.06
C ARG A 492 23.35 -36.50 44.75
N PHE A 493 24.52 -36.75 44.19
CA PHE A 493 25.81 -36.29 44.69
C PHE A 493 26.54 -35.46 43.66
N ILE A 494 27.53 -34.70 44.09
CA ILE A 494 28.50 -34.00 43.26
C ILE A 494 29.90 -34.24 43.80
N THR A 495 30.85 -34.39 42.91
CA THR A 495 32.30 -34.47 43.25
C THR A 495 32.98 -33.15 42.84
N PRO A 496 34.13 -32.81 43.44
CA PRO A 496 34.94 -31.67 43.01
C PRO A 496 35.31 -31.71 41.53
N GLU A 497 35.58 -32.90 40.99
CA GLU A 497 35.86 -33.10 39.55
C GLU A 497 34.64 -32.82 38.69
N LEU A 498 33.50 -33.38 39.03
CA LEU A 498 32.25 -33.12 38.30
C LEU A 498 31.84 -31.64 38.37
N LYS A 499 32.13 -30.99 39.50
CA LYS A 499 31.88 -29.52 39.65
C LYS A 499 32.80 -28.69 38.76
N ALA A 500 34.09 -29.06 38.69
CA ALA A 500 35.05 -28.37 37.78
C ALA A 500 34.68 -28.58 36.30
N PHE A 501 34.16 -29.76 35.96
CA PHE A 501 33.64 -30.05 34.63
C PHE A 501 32.39 -29.23 34.31
N GLU A 502 31.43 -29.16 35.27
CA GLU A 502 30.21 -28.34 35.14
C GLU A 502 30.54 -26.87 34.89
N ASP A 503 31.48 -26.29 35.65
CA ASP A 503 31.86 -24.89 35.51
C ASP A 503 32.55 -24.62 34.14
N LYS A 504 33.36 -25.54 33.61
CA LYS A 504 33.96 -25.44 32.28
C LYS A 504 32.93 -25.61 31.17
N PHE A 505 32.00 -26.54 31.31
CA PHE A 505 30.94 -26.80 30.32
C PHE A 505 29.99 -25.61 30.20
N LEU A 506 29.49 -25.08 31.31
CA LEU A 506 28.60 -23.93 31.34
C LEU A 506 29.28 -22.68 30.81
N ALA A 507 30.53 -22.44 31.19
CA ALA A 507 31.30 -21.31 30.67
C ALA A 507 31.52 -21.41 29.13
N ALA A 508 31.74 -22.64 28.61
CA ALA A 508 31.89 -22.86 27.15
C ALA A 508 30.56 -22.62 26.42
N GLN A 509 29.43 -23.01 27.02
CA GLN A 509 28.10 -22.78 26.46
C GLN A 509 27.76 -21.29 26.37
N GLU A 510 27.94 -20.54 27.47
CA GLU A 510 27.71 -19.10 27.49
C GLU A 510 28.58 -18.35 26.48
N ARG A 511 29.88 -18.73 26.41
CA ARG A 511 30.82 -18.15 25.44
C ARG A 511 30.45 -18.49 24.02
N ALA A 512 30.04 -19.71 23.72
CA ALA A 512 29.61 -20.12 22.41
C ALA A 512 28.37 -19.31 21.94
N LEU A 513 27.37 -19.13 22.81
CA LEU A 513 26.19 -18.31 22.52
C LEU A 513 26.53 -16.83 22.31
N ALA A 514 27.40 -16.28 23.15
CA ALA A 514 27.84 -14.89 23.01
C ALA A 514 28.64 -14.66 21.73
N LEU A 515 29.55 -15.59 21.39
CA LEU A 515 30.32 -15.52 20.15
C LEU A 515 29.42 -15.70 18.92
N GLU A 516 28.49 -16.64 18.96
CA GLU A 516 27.55 -16.88 17.86
C GLU A 516 26.67 -15.63 17.60
N LYS A 517 26.23 -14.94 18.65
CA LYS A 517 25.52 -13.66 18.55
C LYS A 517 26.38 -12.59 17.89
N THR A 518 27.63 -12.43 18.31
CA THR A 518 28.59 -11.46 17.74
C THR A 518 28.84 -11.74 16.26
N LEU A 519 29.04 -13.00 15.88
CA LEU A 519 29.27 -13.40 14.50
C LEU A 519 28.05 -13.14 13.62
N PHE A 520 26.83 -13.37 14.16
CA PHE A 520 25.60 -13.06 13.45
C PHE A 520 25.43 -11.55 13.25
N GLU A 521 25.70 -10.72 14.25
CA GLU A 521 25.66 -9.25 14.16
C GLU A 521 26.68 -8.73 13.12
N GLN A 522 27.88 -9.30 13.09
CA GLN A 522 28.89 -9.00 12.06
C GLN A 522 28.42 -9.40 10.66
N LEU A 523 27.77 -10.57 10.53
CA LEU A 523 27.20 -11.02 9.26
C LEU A 523 26.14 -10.05 8.76
N VAL A 524 25.20 -9.64 9.62
CA VAL A 524 24.18 -8.62 9.28
C VAL A 524 24.85 -7.31 8.86
N GLY A 525 25.86 -6.85 9.60
CA GLY A 525 26.64 -5.66 9.26
C GLY A 525 27.32 -5.74 7.89
N SER A 526 27.88 -6.90 7.53
CA SER A 526 28.49 -7.09 6.20
C SER A 526 27.44 -7.09 5.09
N LEU A 527 26.24 -7.61 5.34
CA LEU A 527 25.14 -7.60 4.37
C LEU A 527 24.58 -6.19 4.12
N GLN A 528 24.73 -5.26 5.07
CA GLN A 528 24.29 -3.87 4.87
C GLN A 528 25.05 -3.18 3.72
N THR A 529 26.29 -3.54 3.46
CA THR A 529 27.07 -3.03 2.32
C THR A 529 26.59 -3.58 0.97
N GLU A 530 25.92 -4.72 0.99
CA GLU A 530 25.42 -5.43 -0.19
C GLU A 530 23.93 -5.16 -0.47
N LEU A 531 23.29 -4.27 0.33
CA LEU A 531 21.87 -3.95 0.18
C LEU A 531 21.49 -3.50 -1.24
N PRO A 532 22.27 -2.64 -1.94
CA PRO A 532 21.90 -2.20 -3.28
C PRO A 532 21.75 -3.36 -4.28
N CYS A 533 22.63 -4.36 -4.25
CA CYS A 533 22.51 -5.51 -5.15
C CYS A 533 21.34 -6.42 -4.75
N ILE A 534 21.10 -6.62 -3.45
CA ILE A 534 19.95 -7.41 -2.94
C ILE A 534 18.63 -6.76 -3.36
N GLN A 535 18.51 -5.44 -3.24
CA GLN A 535 17.29 -4.69 -3.62
C GLN A 535 17.08 -4.71 -5.14
N LYS A 536 18.13 -4.56 -5.95
CA LYS A 536 18.03 -4.71 -7.41
C LYS A 536 17.50 -6.09 -7.79
N ALA A 537 18.02 -7.14 -7.18
CA ALA A 537 17.57 -8.51 -7.44
C ALA A 537 16.12 -8.73 -6.97
N ALA A 538 15.71 -8.19 -5.82
CA ALA A 538 14.34 -8.23 -5.33
C ALA A 538 13.37 -7.55 -6.31
N LYS A 539 13.71 -6.35 -6.76
CA LYS A 539 12.90 -5.59 -7.74
C LYS A 539 12.83 -6.29 -9.09
N ALA A 540 13.94 -6.90 -9.53
CA ALA A 540 13.97 -7.69 -10.76
C ALA A 540 13.09 -8.94 -10.64
N ALA A 541 13.16 -9.67 -9.52
CA ALA A 541 12.33 -10.83 -9.25
C ALA A 541 10.83 -10.46 -9.17
N ALA A 542 10.48 -9.38 -8.49
CA ALA A 542 9.10 -8.88 -8.42
C ALA A 542 8.56 -8.49 -9.81
N THR A 543 9.40 -7.81 -10.62
CA THR A 543 9.05 -7.43 -12.00
C THR A 543 8.83 -8.66 -12.88
N LEU A 544 9.72 -9.64 -12.78
CA LEU A 544 9.59 -10.91 -13.50
C LEU A 544 8.31 -11.65 -13.13
N ASP A 545 7.97 -11.66 -11.84
CA ASP A 545 6.76 -12.33 -11.33
C ASP A 545 5.48 -11.70 -11.87
N VAL A 546 5.40 -10.37 -11.94
CA VAL A 546 4.26 -9.68 -12.56
C VAL A 546 4.15 -10.00 -14.06
N LEU A 547 5.27 -9.93 -14.79
CA LEU A 547 5.30 -10.22 -16.24
C LEU A 547 4.93 -11.68 -16.54
N ASP A 548 5.41 -12.62 -15.72
CA ASP A 548 5.03 -14.04 -15.83
C ASP A 548 3.55 -14.25 -15.49
N GLY A 549 3.03 -13.56 -14.46
CA GLY A 549 1.60 -13.54 -14.11
C GLY A 549 0.74 -13.05 -15.28
N PHE A 550 1.15 -11.98 -15.97
CA PHE A 550 0.48 -11.49 -17.18
C PHE A 550 0.55 -12.49 -18.33
N ALA A 551 1.70 -13.12 -18.55
CA ALA A 551 1.88 -14.13 -19.60
C ALA A 551 0.99 -15.36 -19.37
N ARG A 552 0.87 -15.84 -18.14
CA ARG A 552 -0.01 -16.94 -17.76
C ARG A 552 -1.49 -16.55 -17.94
N THR A 553 -1.88 -15.36 -17.48
CA THR A 553 -3.24 -14.82 -17.69
C THR A 553 -3.57 -14.73 -19.17
N ALA A 554 -2.64 -14.21 -19.99
CA ALA A 554 -2.84 -14.08 -21.43
C ALA A 554 -3.03 -15.44 -22.14
N ARG A 555 -2.34 -16.49 -21.68
CA ARG A 555 -2.54 -17.86 -22.23
C ARG A 555 -3.87 -18.46 -21.81
N GLU A 556 -4.18 -18.39 -20.53
CA GLU A 556 -5.39 -18.99 -19.95
C GLU A 556 -6.67 -18.35 -20.50
N TRP A 557 -6.68 -17.03 -20.59
CA TRP A 557 -7.88 -16.25 -20.95
C TRP A 557 -7.83 -15.70 -22.38
N GLN A 558 -6.85 -16.10 -23.18
CA GLN A 558 -6.70 -15.68 -24.58
C GLN A 558 -6.74 -14.15 -24.74
N TYR A 559 -5.92 -13.46 -23.97
CA TYR A 559 -5.78 -12.01 -24.08
C TYR A 559 -4.86 -11.66 -25.26
N ALA A 560 -5.17 -10.56 -25.92
CA ALA A 560 -4.40 -10.07 -27.07
C ALA A 560 -3.40 -8.98 -26.65
N MET A 561 -2.28 -8.88 -27.40
CA MET A 561 -1.32 -7.82 -27.26
C MET A 561 -1.91 -6.51 -27.81
N PRO A 562 -1.99 -5.42 -27.03
CA PRO A 562 -2.49 -4.13 -27.53
C PRO A 562 -1.45 -3.45 -28.43
N GLU A 563 -1.94 -2.74 -29.44
CA GLU A 563 -1.15 -1.89 -30.33
C GLU A 563 -1.31 -0.43 -29.95
N PHE A 564 -0.22 0.35 -29.97
CA PHE A 564 -0.23 1.79 -29.67
C PHE A 564 0.03 2.63 -30.91
N CYS A 565 -0.76 3.70 -31.09
CA CYS A 565 -0.66 4.65 -32.20
C CYS A 565 -0.55 6.11 -31.73
N SER A 566 -0.28 7.04 -32.64
CA SER A 566 0.00 8.44 -32.28
C SER A 566 -1.26 9.32 -32.16
N GLY A 567 -2.41 8.91 -32.71
CA GLY A 567 -3.67 9.67 -32.63
C GLY A 567 -4.35 9.61 -31.27
N SER A 568 -5.49 10.25 -31.12
CA SER A 568 -6.43 10.10 -30.02
C SER A 568 -7.54 9.16 -30.46
N GLU A 569 -7.35 7.86 -30.27
CA GLU A 569 -8.27 6.82 -30.75
C GLU A 569 -8.28 5.62 -29.81
N ILE A 570 -9.41 4.90 -29.76
CA ILE A 570 -9.60 3.64 -29.04
C ILE A 570 -10.42 2.73 -29.95
N HIS A 571 -9.79 1.69 -30.46
CA HIS A 571 -10.45 0.63 -31.25
C HIS A 571 -10.27 -0.70 -30.55
N ILE A 572 -11.37 -1.30 -30.11
CA ILE A 572 -11.42 -2.59 -29.43
C ILE A 572 -12.33 -3.50 -30.24
N ARG A 573 -11.86 -4.70 -30.56
CA ARG A 573 -12.65 -5.76 -31.18
C ARG A 573 -12.84 -6.91 -30.21
N ALA A 574 -14.07 -7.35 -30.09
CA ALA A 574 -14.49 -8.42 -29.19
C ALA A 574 -13.98 -8.22 -27.74
N GLY A 575 -14.09 -6.99 -27.23
CA GLY A 575 -13.68 -6.66 -25.87
C GLY A 575 -14.51 -7.39 -24.82
N ARG A 576 -13.86 -7.81 -23.73
CA ARG A 576 -14.48 -8.51 -22.59
C ARG A 576 -14.14 -7.81 -21.29
N HIS A 577 -15.02 -7.90 -20.30
CA HIS A 577 -14.77 -7.33 -18.98
C HIS A 577 -13.94 -8.30 -18.13
N PRO A 578 -12.69 -7.98 -17.75
CA PRO A 578 -11.74 -8.94 -17.16
C PRO A 578 -12.22 -9.59 -15.86
N VAL A 579 -13.09 -8.90 -15.11
CA VAL A 579 -13.64 -9.43 -13.85
C VAL A 579 -14.93 -10.19 -14.08
N VAL A 580 -15.84 -9.61 -14.87
CA VAL A 580 -17.17 -10.21 -15.08
C VAL A 580 -17.10 -11.50 -15.93
N GLU A 581 -16.21 -11.56 -16.94
CA GLU A 581 -16.04 -12.76 -17.75
C GLU A 581 -15.67 -14.01 -16.94
N ARG A 582 -15.03 -13.82 -15.77
CA ARG A 582 -14.67 -14.93 -14.86
C ARG A 582 -15.81 -15.37 -13.93
N GLN A 583 -16.89 -14.61 -13.86
CA GLN A 583 -18.01 -14.86 -12.96
C GLN A 583 -19.24 -15.44 -13.68
N VAL A 584 -19.29 -15.30 -15.01
CA VAL A 584 -20.42 -15.78 -15.82
C VAL A 584 -20.01 -16.93 -16.73
N ALA A 585 -20.93 -17.85 -16.99
CA ALA A 585 -20.66 -18.99 -17.88
C ALA A 585 -20.41 -18.57 -19.34
N HIS A 586 -21.05 -17.50 -19.78
CA HIS A 586 -20.91 -16.94 -21.14
C HIS A 586 -20.91 -15.42 -21.04
N PHE A 587 -19.84 -14.81 -21.54
CA PHE A 587 -19.72 -13.36 -21.66
C PHE A 587 -19.88 -12.96 -23.13
N THR A 588 -20.70 -11.94 -23.41
CA THR A 588 -20.87 -11.41 -24.76
C THR A 588 -19.82 -10.34 -25.04
N PRO A 589 -18.85 -10.58 -25.94
CA PRO A 589 -17.85 -9.59 -26.31
C PRO A 589 -18.47 -8.42 -27.06
N ASN A 590 -17.89 -7.23 -26.93
CA ASN A 590 -18.38 -6.02 -27.58
C ASN A 590 -17.25 -5.18 -28.19
N ASP A 591 -17.54 -4.55 -29.33
CA ASP A 591 -16.63 -3.63 -29.99
C ASP A 591 -16.76 -2.21 -29.43
N THR A 592 -15.66 -1.45 -29.50
CA THR A 592 -15.64 -0.01 -29.18
C THR A 592 -14.81 0.71 -30.22
N ASP A 593 -15.40 1.75 -30.81
CA ASP A 593 -14.74 2.63 -31.80
C ASP A 593 -14.93 4.08 -31.40
N LEU A 594 -13.84 4.70 -30.96
CA LEU A 594 -13.74 6.13 -30.64
C LEU A 594 -12.49 6.68 -31.36
N ASP A 595 -12.63 7.78 -32.06
CA ASP A 595 -11.53 8.45 -32.74
C ASP A 595 -11.78 9.96 -32.83
N GLU A 596 -10.88 10.72 -33.44
CA GLU A 596 -10.98 12.19 -33.60
C GLU A 596 -12.24 12.62 -34.32
N THR A 597 -12.88 11.75 -35.11
CA THR A 597 -14.12 12.04 -35.85
C THR A 597 -15.37 11.54 -35.16
N ARG A 598 -15.22 10.61 -34.21
CA ARG A 598 -16.28 9.96 -33.43
C ARG A 598 -15.90 9.96 -31.97
N THR A 599 -15.98 11.13 -31.34
CA THR A 599 -15.50 11.33 -29.97
C THR A 599 -16.52 10.97 -28.91
N LEU A 600 -17.81 11.11 -29.17
CA LEU A 600 -18.86 10.86 -28.18
C LEU A 600 -19.82 9.77 -28.62
N CYS A 601 -19.81 8.65 -27.92
CA CYS A 601 -20.81 7.57 -28.04
C CYS A 601 -21.95 7.78 -27.03
N LEU A 602 -23.15 8.03 -27.54
CA LEU A 602 -24.37 8.02 -26.71
C LEU A 602 -24.90 6.59 -26.60
N LEU A 603 -24.84 6.05 -25.39
CA LEU A 603 -25.17 4.65 -25.12
C LEU A 603 -26.55 4.57 -24.47
N THR A 604 -27.51 3.96 -25.17
CA THR A 604 -28.88 3.74 -24.69
C THR A 604 -29.18 2.27 -24.42
N GLY A 605 -30.28 1.95 -23.79
CA GLY A 605 -30.69 0.59 -23.50
C GLY A 605 -31.18 0.37 -22.07
N PRO A 606 -31.65 -0.84 -21.76
CA PRO A 606 -32.20 -1.14 -20.43
C PRO A 606 -31.14 -1.13 -19.32
N ASN A 607 -31.52 -0.85 -18.06
CA ASN A 607 -30.60 -0.80 -16.91
C ASN A 607 -29.87 -2.12 -16.67
N MET A 608 -30.48 -3.26 -16.91
CA MET A 608 -29.88 -4.58 -16.80
C MET A 608 -29.17 -5.03 -18.09
N GLY A 609 -29.15 -4.19 -19.14
CA GLY A 609 -28.51 -4.53 -20.40
C GLY A 609 -27.00 -4.60 -20.38
N GLY A 610 -26.34 -4.02 -19.36
CA GLY A 610 -24.88 -4.05 -19.21
C GLY A 610 -24.16 -2.77 -19.64
N LYS A 611 -24.84 -1.59 -19.71
CA LYS A 611 -24.24 -0.30 -20.10
C LYS A 611 -23.00 0.03 -19.28
N SER A 612 -23.13 0.04 -17.95
CA SER A 612 -22.02 0.36 -17.04
C SER A 612 -20.90 -0.70 -17.11
N THR A 613 -21.22 -1.98 -17.36
CA THR A 613 -20.25 -3.05 -17.56
C THR A 613 -19.44 -2.82 -18.84
N TYR A 614 -20.11 -2.45 -19.95
CA TYR A 614 -19.45 -2.13 -21.23
C TYR A 614 -18.52 -0.91 -21.11
N MET A 615 -18.96 0.15 -20.43
CA MET A 615 -18.11 1.32 -20.21
C MET A 615 -16.89 0.99 -19.35
N ARG A 616 -17.09 0.28 -18.23
CA ARG A 616 -15.97 -0.18 -17.37
C ARG A 616 -15.02 -1.09 -18.13
N GLN A 617 -15.53 -2.02 -18.94
CA GLN A 617 -14.74 -2.88 -19.82
C GLN A 617 -13.76 -2.08 -20.67
N THR A 618 -14.24 -1.03 -21.35
CA THR A 618 -13.42 -0.16 -22.18
C THR A 618 -12.31 0.50 -21.37
N ALA A 619 -12.64 1.11 -20.23
CA ALA A 619 -11.64 1.75 -19.37
C ALA A 619 -10.62 0.74 -18.79
N LEU A 620 -11.05 -0.46 -18.39
CA LEU A 620 -10.16 -1.49 -17.86
C LEU A 620 -9.22 -2.04 -18.94
N ILE A 621 -9.68 -2.19 -20.18
CA ILE A 621 -8.84 -2.58 -21.32
C ILE A 621 -7.76 -1.52 -21.56
N VAL A 622 -8.13 -0.23 -21.58
CA VAL A 622 -7.17 0.88 -21.71
C VAL A 622 -6.18 0.90 -20.55
N LEU A 623 -6.64 0.74 -19.31
CA LEU A 623 -5.78 0.68 -18.12
C LEU A 623 -4.78 -0.46 -18.19
N LEU A 624 -5.23 -1.67 -18.56
CA LEU A 624 -4.38 -2.85 -18.70
C LEU A 624 -3.31 -2.66 -19.78
N ALA A 625 -3.69 -2.11 -20.94
CA ALA A 625 -2.74 -1.81 -22.00
C ALA A 625 -1.64 -0.84 -21.53
N HIS A 626 -2.01 0.23 -20.81
CA HIS A 626 -1.06 1.19 -20.21
C HIS A 626 -0.25 0.61 -19.03
N THR A 627 -0.69 -0.49 -18.45
CA THR A 627 0.08 -1.22 -17.45
C THR A 627 1.16 -2.10 -18.08
N GLY A 628 1.06 -2.38 -19.38
CA GLY A 628 1.93 -3.29 -20.14
C GLY A 628 1.49 -4.74 -20.06
N SER A 629 0.20 -4.97 -19.82
CA SER A 629 -0.45 -6.27 -19.87
C SER A 629 -1.11 -6.51 -21.23
N PHE A 630 -1.26 -7.76 -21.61
CA PHE A 630 -2.22 -8.14 -22.62
C PHE A 630 -3.64 -7.90 -22.13
N VAL A 631 -4.59 -7.74 -23.05
CA VAL A 631 -5.93 -7.24 -22.77
C VAL A 631 -7.01 -8.23 -23.20
N PRO A 632 -8.15 -8.28 -22.51
CA PRO A 632 -9.26 -9.18 -22.80
C PRO A 632 -10.04 -8.75 -24.06
N ALA A 633 -9.46 -8.95 -25.23
CA ALA A 633 -10.04 -8.65 -26.52
C ALA A 633 -9.36 -9.48 -27.62
N GLU A 634 -9.92 -9.49 -28.83
CA GLU A 634 -9.26 -10.10 -30.00
C GLU A 634 -8.24 -9.15 -30.65
N HIS A 635 -8.55 -7.87 -30.70
CA HIS A 635 -7.65 -6.85 -31.22
C HIS A 635 -7.91 -5.51 -30.54
N VAL A 636 -6.82 -4.80 -30.18
CA VAL A 636 -6.91 -3.48 -29.55
C VAL A 636 -5.87 -2.55 -30.11
N LYS A 637 -6.29 -1.34 -30.50
CA LYS A 637 -5.45 -0.24 -30.92
C LYS A 637 -5.79 0.99 -30.09
N ILE A 638 -4.79 1.58 -29.42
CA ILE A 638 -4.99 2.69 -28.48
C ILE A 638 -4.04 3.84 -28.85
N GLY A 639 -4.59 5.03 -28.91
CA GLY A 639 -3.85 6.27 -29.09
C GLY A 639 -3.21 6.79 -27.79
N SER A 640 -2.93 8.06 -27.75
CA SER A 640 -2.40 8.72 -26.56
C SER A 640 -3.54 8.99 -25.58
N ILE A 641 -3.48 8.36 -24.42
CA ILE A 641 -4.42 8.61 -23.31
C ILE A 641 -3.65 9.28 -22.17
N ASP A 642 -4.17 10.43 -21.69
CA ASP A 642 -3.57 11.18 -20.59
C ASP A 642 -4.30 10.94 -19.26
N GLN A 643 -5.61 10.75 -19.30
CA GLN A 643 -6.44 10.60 -18.12
C GLN A 643 -7.68 9.75 -18.39
N ILE A 644 -8.11 8.99 -17.40
CA ILE A 644 -9.39 8.25 -17.38
C ILE A 644 -10.29 8.89 -16.34
N PHE A 645 -11.49 9.29 -16.77
CA PHE A 645 -12.53 9.81 -15.90
C PHE A 645 -13.73 8.89 -15.88
N THR A 646 -14.31 8.70 -14.72
CA THR A 646 -15.57 7.95 -14.60
C THR A 646 -16.54 8.68 -13.69
N ARG A 647 -17.78 8.76 -14.15
CA ARG A 647 -18.94 9.08 -13.36
C ARG A 647 -19.94 7.91 -13.52
N ILE A 648 -19.82 6.87 -12.67
CA ILE A 648 -20.61 5.64 -12.76
C ILE A 648 -21.24 5.36 -11.40
N GLY A 649 -22.57 5.29 -11.37
CA GLY A 649 -23.36 4.96 -10.17
C GLY A 649 -23.43 6.07 -9.13
N ALA A 650 -24.50 6.11 -8.36
CA ALA A 650 -24.62 6.96 -7.16
C ALA A 650 -24.09 6.19 -5.96
N SER A 651 -22.97 6.63 -5.37
CA SER A 651 -22.64 6.24 -4.01
C SER A 651 -23.33 7.19 -3.05
N ASP A 652 -24.27 6.68 -2.24
CA ASP A 652 -24.82 7.44 -1.12
C ASP A 652 -23.67 7.75 -0.15
N ASP A 653 -23.20 8.98 -0.15
CA ASP A 653 -22.30 9.47 0.90
C ASP A 653 -23.12 9.91 2.12
N LEU A 654 -23.69 8.90 2.79
CA LEU A 654 -24.44 9.10 4.02
C LEU A 654 -23.59 9.70 5.16
N ALA A 655 -22.27 9.57 5.07
CA ALA A 655 -21.33 10.08 6.07
C ALA A 655 -20.99 11.57 5.89
N GLY A 656 -21.10 12.10 4.66
CA GLY A 656 -20.72 13.48 4.31
C GLY A 656 -21.86 14.50 4.32
N ASN A 657 -23.08 14.09 4.64
CA ASN A 657 -24.27 14.97 4.63
C ASN A 657 -24.48 15.73 3.29
N ARG A 658 -23.92 15.23 2.17
CA ARG A 658 -24.09 15.79 0.83
C ARG A 658 -25.21 15.06 0.08
N SER A 659 -26.06 15.80 -0.59
CA SER A 659 -27.06 15.24 -1.50
C SER A 659 -26.34 14.44 -2.60
N THR A 660 -26.85 13.26 -2.97
CA THR A 660 -26.37 12.44 -4.09
C THR A 660 -26.24 13.25 -5.38
N PHE A 661 -27.17 14.17 -5.61
CA PHE A 661 -27.13 15.09 -6.74
C PHE A 661 -25.95 16.08 -6.68
N MET A 662 -25.60 16.59 -5.48
CA MET A 662 -24.46 17.50 -5.34
C MET A 662 -23.13 16.77 -5.57
N VAL A 663 -23.01 15.52 -5.13
CA VAL A 663 -21.84 14.67 -5.42
C VAL A 663 -21.72 14.43 -6.92
N GLU A 664 -22.84 14.06 -7.56
CA GLU A 664 -22.91 13.87 -9.01
C GLU A 664 -22.46 15.11 -9.78
N MET A 665 -22.99 16.29 -9.44
CA MET A 665 -22.64 17.54 -10.11
C MET A 665 -21.19 17.95 -9.87
N SER A 666 -20.65 17.67 -8.68
CA SER A 666 -19.24 17.95 -8.37
C SER A 666 -18.29 17.06 -9.20
N GLU A 667 -18.60 15.76 -9.34
CA GLU A 667 -17.84 14.84 -10.19
C GLU A 667 -17.95 15.24 -11.68
N THR A 668 -19.14 15.60 -12.14
CA THR A 668 -19.37 16.08 -13.51
C THR A 668 -18.58 17.36 -13.79
N ALA A 669 -18.67 18.35 -12.88
CA ALA A 669 -17.90 19.59 -13.02
C ALA A 669 -16.41 19.34 -13.06
N TYR A 670 -15.89 18.44 -12.19
CA TYR A 670 -14.46 18.07 -12.20
C TYR A 670 -14.04 17.49 -13.57
N ILE A 671 -14.86 16.62 -14.15
CA ILE A 671 -14.60 16.04 -15.48
C ILE A 671 -14.59 17.14 -16.56
N LEU A 672 -15.62 17.97 -16.62
CA LEU A 672 -15.76 19.01 -17.64
C LEU A 672 -14.62 20.05 -17.57
N HIS A 673 -14.10 20.34 -16.39
CA HIS A 673 -12.97 21.28 -16.22
C HIS A 673 -11.60 20.66 -16.58
N ASN A 674 -11.42 19.34 -16.45
CA ASN A 674 -10.09 18.71 -16.53
C ASN A 674 -9.91 17.78 -17.73
N ALA A 675 -10.98 17.35 -18.40
CA ALA A 675 -10.85 16.46 -19.55
C ALA A 675 -10.24 17.19 -20.76
N THR A 676 -9.36 16.47 -21.48
CA THR A 676 -8.65 16.91 -22.69
C THR A 676 -9.06 16.05 -23.89
N PRO A 677 -8.66 16.39 -25.10
CA PRO A 677 -8.89 15.52 -26.27
C PRO A 677 -8.26 14.13 -26.18
N GLN A 678 -7.27 13.95 -25.29
CA GLN A 678 -6.63 12.66 -25.02
C GLN A 678 -7.24 11.92 -23.83
N SER A 679 -8.29 12.45 -23.20
CA SER A 679 -8.93 11.82 -22.06
C SER A 679 -10.00 10.82 -22.48
N LEU A 680 -10.08 9.70 -21.74
CA LEU A 680 -11.23 8.78 -21.81
C LEU A 680 -12.23 9.14 -20.73
N VAL A 681 -13.46 9.48 -21.11
CA VAL A 681 -14.52 9.91 -20.21
C VAL A 681 -15.68 8.91 -20.23
N LEU A 682 -16.09 8.42 -19.07
CA LEU A 682 -17.23 7.53 -18.90
C LEU A 682 -18.29 8.23 -18.01
N MET A 683 -19.42 8.57 -18.63
CA MET A 683 -20.53 9.24 -17.94
C MET A 683 -21.76 8.33 -17.92
N ASP A 684 -22.25 7.99 -16.74
CA ASP A 684 -23.40 7.09 -16.58
C ASP A 684 -24.55 7.80 -15.87
N GLU A 685 -25.67 7.92 -16.57
CA GLU A 685 -26.95 8.43 -16.05
C GLU A 685 -26.87 9.82 -15.40
N VAL A 686 -26.23 10.79 -16.05
CA VAL A 686 -26.11 12.16 -15.55
C VAL A 686 -27.49 12.85 -15.48
N GLY A 687 -27.76 13.58 -14.39
CA GLY A 687 -29.01 14.34 -14.20
C GLY A 687 -30.14 13.54 -13.53
N ARG A 688 -29.88 12.33 -13.01
CA ARG A 688 -30.92 11.47 -12.43
C ARG A 688 -31.41 11.93 -11.07
N GLY A 689 -30.62 12.73 -10.34
CA GLY A 689 -30.92 13.17 -8.96
C GLY A 689 -31.82 14.39 -8.83
N THR A 690 -32.40 14.91 -9.92
CA THR A 690 -33.21 16.12 -9.94
C THR A 690 -34.50 15.93 -10.78
N SER A 691 -35.25 17.03 -11.08
CA SER A 691 -36.42 16.97 -11.94
C SER A 691 -36.04 16.49 -13.36
N THR A 692 -36.99 15.86 -14.07
CA THR A 692 -36.70 15.27 -15.40
C THR A 692 -36.18 16.29 -16.40
N PHE A 693 -36.76 17.51 -16.42
CA PHE A 693 -36.33 18.55 -17.36
C PHE A 693 -34.99 19.17 -17.00
N ASP A 694 -34.75 19.43 -15.70
CA ASP A 694 -33.45 19.94 -15.24
C ASP A 694 -32.35 18.90 -15.50
N GLY A 695 -32.62 17.62 -15.21
CA GLY A 695 -31.72 16.52 -15.47
C GLY A 695 -31.37 16.36 -16.95
N LEU A 696 -32.36 16.45 -17.83
CA LEU A 696 -32.19 16.42 -19.27
C LEU A 696 -31.33 17.62 -19.75
N ALA A 697 -31.66 18.83 -19.31
CA ALA A 697 -30.92 20.04 -19.68
C ALA A 697 -29.45 19.97 -19.25
N LEU A 698 -29.18 19.50 -18.02
CA LEU A 698 -27.81 19.31 -17.52
C LEU A 698 -27.06 18.22 -18.26
N ALA A 699 -27.70 17.09 -18.56
CA ALA A 699 -27.10 16.00 -19.33
C ALA A 699 -26.76 16.44 -20.77
N HIS A 700 -27.66 17.23 -21.40
CA HIS A 700 -27.44 17.81 -22.72
C HIS A 700 -26.24 18.76 -22.70
N ALA A 701 -26.21 19.71 -21.76
CA ALA A 701 -25.12 20.68 -21.63
C ALA A 701 -23.77 20.00 -21.35
N ALA A 702 -23.76 18.94 -20.52
CA ALA A 702 -22.56 18.16 -20.26
C ALA A 702 -22.06 17.43 -21.50
N ALA A 703 -22.94 16.76 -22.27
CA ALA A 703 -22.58 16.10 -23.53
C ALA A 703 -22.08 17.09 -24.57
N GLU A 704 -22.74 18.23 -24.71
CA GLU A 704 -22.32 19.30 -25.61
C GLU A 704 -20.95 19.88 -25.23
N HIS A 705 -20.68 20.10 -23.96
CA HIS A 705 -19.39 20.57 -23.46
C HIS A 705 -18.27 19.58 -23.77
N LEU A 706 -18.50 18.27 -23.56
CA LEU A 706 -17.56 17.22 -23.92
C LEU A 706 -17.23 17.21 -25.41
N LEU A 707 -18.24 17.45 -26.26
CA LEU A 707 -18.08 17.53 -27.72
C LEU A 707 -17.34 18.79 -28.17
N GLN A 708 -17.76 19.96 -27.74
CA GLN A 708 -17.30 21.24 -28.28
C GLN A 708 -16.02 21.78 -27.61
N LYS A 709 -15.89 21.58 -26.28
CA LYS A 709 -14.79 22.18 -25.50
C LYS A 709 -13.69 21.17 -25.15
N ASN A 710 -14.05 19.99 -24.67
CA ASN A 710 -13.07 19.00 -24.27
C ASN A 710 -12.57 18.17 -25.47
N GLY A 711 -13.43 17.82 -26.44
CA GLY A 711 -13.10 16.95 -27.55
C GLY A 711 -12.65 15.54 -27.13
N SER A 712 -13.04 15.12 -25.91
CA SER A 712 -12.55 13.90 -25.27
C SER A 712 -13.25 12.65 -25.81
N LEU A 713 -12.54 11.52 -25.81
CA LEU A 713 -13.10 10.20 -26.15
C LEU A 713 -14.09 9.79 -25.06
N SER A 714 -15.39 9.79 -25.37
CA SER A 714 -16.44 9.73 -24.36
C SER A 714 -17.46 8.64 -24.62
N LEU A 715 -17.78 7.85 -23.57
CA LEU A 715 -18.94 6.96 -23.53
C LEU A 715 -19.95 7.56 -22.57
N PHE A 716 -21.10 7.95 -23.08
CA PHE A 716 -22.15 8.63 -22.34
C PHE A 716 -23.42 7.79 -22.31
N ALA A 717 -23.63 7.06 -21.21
CA ALA A 717 -24.85 6.28 -21.04
C ALA A 717 -25.98 7.14 -20.47
N THR A 718 -27.15 7.04 -21.07
CA THR A 718 -28.30 7.87 -20.72
C THR A 718 -29.63 7.13 -20.85
N HIS A 719 -30.61 7.56 -20.08
CA HIS A 719 -32.02 7.21 -20.22
C HIS A 719 -32.85 8.29 -20.94
N TYR A 720 -32.24 9.44 -21.20
CA TYR A 720 -32.89 10.50 -21.96
C TYR A 720 -32.80 10.23 -23.45
N PHE A 721 -33.91 9.82 -24.06
CA PHE A 721 -34.00 9.54 -25.51
C PHE A 721 -33.75 10.79 -26.36
N GLU A 722 -34.08 11.96 -25.80
CA GLU A 722 -33.89 13.25 -26.43
C GLU A 722 -32.40 13.49 -26.80
N LEU A 723 -31.48 13.02 -25.98
CA LEU A 723 -30.04 13.12 -26.27
C LEU A 723 -29.62 12.33 -27.54
N THR A 724 -30.40 11.34 -27.97
CA THR A 724 -30.12 10.60 -29.21
C THR A 724 -30.20 11.45 -30.47
N GLN A 725 -30.73 12.67 -30.37
CA GLN A 725 -30.75 13.64 -31.47
C GLN A 725 -29.43 14.43 -31.65
N LEU A 726 -28.52 14.40 -30.66
CA LEU A 726 -27.22 15.11 -30.74
C LEU A 726 -26.41 14.75 -31.97
N PRO A 727 -26.37 13.52 -32.49
CA PRO A 727 -25.66 13.18 -33.75
C PRO A 727 -26.20 13.90 -34.99
N ASN A 728 -27.42 14.43 -34.96
CA ASN A 728 -27.97 15.22 -36.05
C ASN A 728 -27.38 16.66 -36.08
N GLN A 729 -26.87 17.12 -34.93
CA GLN A 729 -26.30 18.46 -34.79
C GLN A 729 -24.77 18.41 -34.78
N TYR A 730 -24.18 17.35 -34.25
CA TYR A 730 -22.74 17.18 -34.04
C TYR A 730 -22.23 15.90 -34.70
N ALA A 731 -21.44 16.04 -35.75
CA ALA A 731 -20.90 14.92 -36.53
C ALA A 731 -20.00 13.97 -35.72
N ALA A 732 -19.37 14.48 -34.63
CA ALA A 732 -18.51 13.71 -33.75
C ALA A 732 -19.30 12.87 -32.71
N ALA A 733 -20.61 13.07 -32.59
CA ALA A 733 -21.47 12.23 -31.77
C ALA A 733 -22.07 11.09 -32.59
N PHE A 734 -22.30 9.95 -31.96
CA PHE A 734 -22.99 8.80 -32.55
C PHE A 734 -23.77 8.01 -31.51
N ASN A 735 -24.81 7.35 -31.93
CA ASN A 735 -25.63 6.53 -31.06
C ASN A 735 -25.20 5.06 -31.10
N SER A 736 -25.20 4.42 -29.93
CA SER A 736 -25.12 2.96 -29.77
C SER A 736 -26.16 2.51 -28.76
N HIS A 737 -26.61 1.27 -28.84
CA HIS A 737 -27.54 0.74 -27.86
C HIS A 737 -27.22 -0.71 -27.50
N LEU A 738 -27.60 -1.12 -26.31
CA LEU A 738 -27.59 -2.52 -25.86
C LEU A 738 -28.89 -3.19 -26.22
N SER A 739 -28.77 -4.28 -26.96
CA SER A 739 -29.91 -5.02 -27.52
C SER A 739 -30.63 -5.87 -26.48
N ALA A 740 -31.94 -5.86 -26.55
CA ALA A 740 -32.81 -6.78 -25.82
C ALA A 740 -33.88 -7.31 -26.78
N LEU A 741 -34.21 -8.59 -26.64
CA LEU A 741 -35.27 -9.24 -27.41
C LEU A 741 -36.48 -9.51 -26.51
N GLU A 742 -37.65 -9.17 -27.02
CA GLU A 742 -38.94 -9.60 -26.43
C GLU A 742 -39.29 -10.96 -26.97
N GLN A 743 -39.27 -11.99 -26.14
CA GLN A 743 -39.68 -13.36 -26.51
C GLN A 743 -41.00 -13.70 -25.80
N GLY A 744 -42.13 -13.45 -26.47
CA GLY A 744 -43.47 -13.63 -25.93
C GLY A 744 -43.76 -12.69 -24.74
N HIS A 745 -43.62 -13.18 -23.55
CA HIS A 745 -43.84 -12.39 -22.32
C HIS A 745 -42.59 -12.04 -21.54
N ASP A 746 -41.41 -12.49 -21.98
CA ASP A 746 -40.14 -12.29 -21.28
C ASP A 746 -39.16 -11.44 -22.09
N ILE A 747 -38.22 -10.77 -21.44
CA ILE A 747 -37.11 -10.06 -22.06
C ILE A 747 -35.85 -10.86 -21.88
N VAL A 748 -35.14 -11.06 -22.97
CA VAL A 748 -33.77 -11.59 -22.99
C VAL A 748 -32.81 -10.44 -23.31
N PHE A 749 -31.93 -10.13 -22.38
CA PHE A 749 -30.83 -9.16 -22.60
C PHE A 749 -29.72 -9.87 -23.37
N LEU A 750 -29.41 -9.38 -24.55
CA LEU A 750 -28.35 -9.95 -25.40
C LEU A 750 -26.95 -9.47 -24.99
N HIS A 751 -26.87 -8.41 -24.21
CA HIS A 751 -25.62 -7.76 -23.80
C HIS A 751 -24.71 -7.37 -24.96
N ASN A 752 -25.27 -7.22 -26.16
CA ASN A 752 -24.57 -6.88 -27.40
C ASN A 752 -24.81 -5.41 -27.73
N VAL A 753 -23.72 -4.64 -27.95
CA VAL A 753 -23.76 -3.23 -28.40
C VAL A 753 -23.95 -3.17 -29.90
N GLN A 754 -24.96 -2.43 -30.32
CA GLN A 754 -25.29 -2.20 -31.74
C GLN A 754 -25.29 -0.71 -32.04
N ASN A 755 -25.01 -0.36 -33.30
CA ASN A 755 -25.07 1.02 -33.78
C ASN A 755 -26.53 1.51 -33.83
N GLY A 756 -26.71 2.80 -33.56
CA GLY A 756 -28.03 3.46 -33.58
C GLY A 756 -28.62 3.60 -32.17
N ALA A 757 -29.69 4.37 -32.03
CA ALA A 757 -30.44 4.55 -30.80
C ALA A 757 -31.33 3.35 -30.48
N ALA A 758 -31.60 3.08 -29.21
CA ALA A 758 -32.60 2.08 -28.84
C ALA A 758 -34.01 2.54 -29.28
N GLU A 759 -34.80 1.62 -29.85
CA GLU A 759 -36.15 1.95 -30.34
C GLU A 759 -37.18 2.12 -29.19
N LYS A 760 -36.94 1.50 -28.03
CA LYS A 760 -37.90 1.46 -26.91
C LYS A 760 -37.22 1.48 -25.56
N SER A 761 -37.95 1.99 -24.54
CA SER A 761 -37.59 1.77 -23.15
C SER A 761 -38.16 0.44 -22.65
N TYR A 762 -37.33 -0.35 -21.96
CA TYR A 762 -37.74 -1.66 -21.43
C TYR A 762 -38.14 -1.62 -19.95
N GLY A 763 -38.36 -0.44 -19.35
CA GLY A 763 -38.61 -0.25 -17.91
C GLY A 763 -39.79 -1.08 -17.38
N ILE A 764 -40.92 -1.10 -18.12
CA ILE A 764 -42.11 -1.85 -17.72
C ILE A 764 -41.86 -3.37 -17.79
N ALA A 765 -41.10 -3.81 -18.74
CA ALA A 765 -40.78 -5.22 -18.87
C ALA A 765 -39.82 -5.71 -17.81
N VAL A 766 -38.86 -4.87 -17.42
CA VAL A 766 -37.98 -5.11 -16.24
C VAL A 766 -38.80 -5.14 -14.95
N ALA A 767 -39.75 -4.22 -14.79
CA ALA A 767 -40.68 -4.22 -13.64
C ALA A 767 -41.50 -5.51 -13.54
N LYS A 768 -41.87 -6.08 -14.68
CA LYS A 768 -42.53 -7.38 -14.74
C LYS A 768 -41.63 -8.53 -14.26
N LEU A 769 -40.39 -8.57 -14.73
CA LEU A 769 -39.38 -9.54 -14.24
C LEU A 769 -39.12 -9.39 -12.73
N ALA A 770 -39.19 -8.19 -12.20
CA ALA A 770 -39.09 -7.92 -10.75
C ALA A 770 -40.35 -8.31 -9.96
N GLY A 771 -41.38 -8.83 -10.61
CA GLY A 771 -42.58 -9.36 -9.96
C GLY A 771 -43.65 -8.30 -9.61
N LEU A 772 -43.66 -7.14 -10.30
CA LEU A 772 -44.74 -6.16 -10.08
C LEU A 772 -46.10 -6.76 -10.42
N PRO A 773 -47.18 -6.46 -9.63
CA PRO A 773 -48.51 -6.98 -9.88
C PRO A 773 -49.04 -6.63 -11.28
N ALA A 774 -49.71 -7.54 -11.95
CA ALA A 774 -50.20 -7.38 -13.32
C ALA A 774 -51.13 -6.18 -13.52
N ARG A 775 -51.89 -5.80 -12.48
CA ARG A 775 -52.72 -4.58 -12.48
C ARG A 775 -51.90 -3.31 -12.56
N ALA A 776 -50.80 -3.25 -11.78
CA ALA A 776 -49.89 -2.10 -11.79
C ALA A 776 -49.17 -1.96 -13.15
N LEU A 777 -48.71 -3.10 -13.71
CA LEU A 777 -48.09 -3.13 -15.04
C LEU A 777 -49.03 -2.65 -16.15
N LYS A 778 -50.29 -3.08 -16.15
CA LYS A 778 -51.27 -2.59 -17.12
C LYS A 778 -51.61 -1.10 -16.96
N ALA A 779 -51.60 -0.58 -15.74
CA ALA A 779 -51.78 0.83 -15.50
C ALA A 779 -50.56 1.65 -16.01
N ALA A 780 -49.35 1.19 -15.70
CA ALA A 780 -48.11 1.78 -16.18
C ALA A 780 -48.03 1.81 -17.72
N GLN A 781 -48.39 0.71 -18.38
CA GLN A 781 -48.40 0.66 -19.85
C GLN A 781 -49.40 1.67 -20.48
N ARG A 782 -50.57 1.82 -19.88
CA ARG A 782 -51.53 2.83 -20.35
C ARG A 782 -51.01 4.25 -20.17
N GLN A 783 -50.40 4.51 -19.01
CA GLN A 783 -49.85 5.83 -18.71
C GLN A 783 -48.67 6.16 -19.62
N LEU A 784 -47.75 5.20 -19.85
CA LEU A 784 -46.61 5.36 -20.78
C LEU A 784 -47.12 5.75 -22.18
N LYS A 785 -48.10 5.00 -22.71
CA LYS A 785 -48.65 5.30 -24.03
C LYS A 785 -49.30 6.68 -24.15
N GLN A 786 -49.90 7.17 -23.06
CA GLN A 786 -50.45 8.55 -23.01
C GLN A 786 -49.33 9.60 -23.00
N LEU A 787 -48.26 9.35 -22.21
CA LEU A 787 -47.12 10.25 -22.15
C LEU A 787 -46.37 10.30 -23.49
N GLU A 788 -46.16 9.15 -24.14
CA GLU A 788 -45.52 9.07 -25.47
C GLU A 788 -46.31 9.87 -26.52
N GLN A 789 -47.64 9.80 -26.51
CA GLN A 789 -48.51 10.57 -27.40
C GLN A 789 -48.41 12.08 -27.13
N GLN A 790 -48.39 12.48 -25.88
CA GLN A 790 -48.23 13.90 -25.49
C GLN A 790 -46.86 14.45 -25.81
N THR A 791 -45.83 13.62 -25.77
CA THR A 791 -44.45 14.01 -26.08
C THR A 791 -44.22 14.12 -27.59
N ALA A 792 -44.83 13.23 -28.38
CA ALA A 792 -44.81 13.35 -29.84
C ALA A 792 -45.40 14.68 -30.33
N ASP A 793 -46.43 15.17 -29.68
CA ASP A 793 -47.07 16.49 -30.01
C ASP A 793 -46.21 17.69 -29.55
N ARG A 794 -45.30 17.50 -28.52
CA ARG A 794 -44.44 18.55 -27.98
C ARG A 794 -42.98 18.53 -28.53
N GLN A 795 -42.52 17.41 -29.08
CA GLN A 795 -41.16 17.28 -29.62
C GLN A 795 -40.89 18.17 -30.82
N LEU A 796 -41.94 18.67 -31.49
CA LEU A 796 -41.78 19.66 -32.56
C LEU A 796 -41.33 21.04 -32.04
N ASP A 797 -41.44 21.34 -30.77
CA ASP A 797 -41.11 22.66 -30.20
C ASP A 797 -39.80 22.74 -29.41
N LEU A 798 -39.30 21.62 -28.85
CA LEU A 798 -38.13 21.66 -27.96
C LEU A 798 -36.77 21.67 -28.67
N PHE A 799 -36.75 21.31 -29.99
CA PHE A 799 -35.54 21.30 -30.84
C PHE A 799 -35.72 22.19 -32.08
N ALA A 800 -36.78 22.99 -32.16
CA ALA A 800 -36.79 24.16 -33.04
C ALA A 800 -35.61 25.04 -32.63
N ALA A 801 -34.70 25.32 -33.56
CA ALA A 801 -33.58 26.21 -33.29
C ALA A 801 -34.14 27.44 -32.61
N PRO A 802 -33.56 27.90 -31.47
CA PRO A 802 -33.94 29.15 -30.91
C PRO A 802 -33.91 30.16 -32.05
N PRO A 803 -34.91 31.09 -32.17
CA PRO A 803 -34.76 32.17 -33.11
C PRO A 803 -33.38 32.75 -32.81
N GLU A 804 -32.52 32.90 -33.83
CA GLU A 804 -31.29 33.68 -33.70
C GLU A 804 -31.66 34.94 -32.95
N GLU A 805 -31.41 34.98 -31.65
CA GLU A 805 -31.31 36.21 -30.93
C GLU A 805 -30.19 36.95 -31.63
N ALA A 806 -30.58 37.80 -32.56
CA ALA A 806 -29.67 38.79 -33.10
C ALA A 806 -28.99 39.38 -31.85
N ASP A 807 -27.67 39.27 -31.83
CA ASP A 807 -26.82 39.89 -30.82
C ASP A 807 -27.32 41.28 -30.55
N ALA A 808 -28.19 41.42 -29.55
CA ALA A 808 -28.42 42.73 -28.97
C ALA A 808 -27.06 43.10 -28.36
N PRO A 809 -26.47 44.21 -28.80
CA PRO A 809 -25.18 44.61 -28.25
C PRO A 809 -25.28 44.57 -26.75
N VAL A 810 -24.46 43.77 -26.12
CA VAL A 810 -24.32 43.72 -24.65
C VAL A 810 -24.08 45.16 -24.27
N ALA A 811 -25.11 45.80 -23.61
CA ALA A 811 -24.96 47.15 -23.11
C ALA A 811 -23.75 47.12 -22.17
N GLU A 812 -22.66 47.71 -22.64
CA GLU A 812 -21.42 47.77 -21.83
C GLU A 812 -21.82 48.46 -20.52
N ASN A 813 -21.54 47.74 -19.41
CA ASN A 813 -21.87 48.21 -18.06
C ASN A 813 -21.28 49.64 -17.91
N PRO A 814 -22.12 50.67 -17.65
CA PRO A 814 -21.68 52.06 -17.55
C PRO A 814 -20.57 52.29 -16.56
N VAL A 815 -20.47 51.43 -15.53
CA VAL A 815 -19.41 51.48 -14.52
C VAL A 815 -18.05 51.09 -15.15
N VAL A 816 -18.02 50.06 -16.03
CA VAL A 816 -16.81 49.63 -16.73
C VAL A 816 -16.31 50.67 -17.68
N GLN A 817 -17.22 51.35 -18.41
CA GLN A 817 -16.85 52.47 -19.30
C GLN A 817 -16.27 53.65 -18.53
N GLN A 818 -16.92 54.03 -17.42
CA GLN A 818 -16.40 55.12 -16.57
C GLN A 818 -15.06 54.75 -15.92
N LEU A 819 -14.86 53.50 -15.51
CA LEU A 819 -13.58 53.04 -14.95
C LEU A 819 -12.46 53.06 -16.01
N ALA A 820 -12.75 52.62 -17.22
CA ALA A 820 -11.77 52.61 -18.32
C ALA A 820 -11.33 54.03 -18.78
N ALA A 821 -12.17 55.04 -18.53
CA ALA A 821 -11.87 56.44 -18.86
C ALA A 821 -11.06 57.16 -17.74
N VAL A 822 -10.77 56.51 -16.63
CA VAL A 822 -10.04 57.12 -15.52
C VAL A 822 -8.55 56.79 -15.65
N ASN A 823 -7.70 57.82 -15.74
CA ASN A 823 -6.25 57.66 -15.62
C ASN A 823 -5.81 57.85 -14.13
N PRO A 824 -5.41 56.82 -13.43
CA PRO A 824 -5.09 56.91 -11.97
C PRO A 824 -3.87 57.80 -11.70
N ASP A 825 -2.93 57.90 -12.66
CA ASP A 825 -1.68 58.67 -12.49
C ASP A 825 -1.87 60.17 -12.60
N GLU A 826 -3.01 60.65 -13.07
CA GLU A 826 -3.35 62.08 -13.21
C GLU A 826 -4.27 62.58 -12.08
N LEU A 827 -4.67 61.71 -11.16
CA LEU A 827 -5.62 62.06 -10.11
C LEU A 827 -4.93 62.39 -8.76
N THR A 828 -5.34 63.46 -8.16
CA THR A 828 -5.00 63.71 -6.76
C THR A 828 -5.79 62.77 -5.85
N PRO A 829 -5.32 62.50 -4.60
CA PRO A 829 -5.99 61.61 -3.67
C PRO A 829 -7.47 61.96 -3.42
N ARG A 830 -7.80 63.25 -3.42
CA ARG A 830 -9.18 63.74 -3.25
C ARG A 830 -10.03 63.43 -4.46
N GLN A 831 -9.50 63.63 -5.67
CA GLN A 831 -10.20 63.33 -6.92
C GLN A 831 -10.37 61.85 -7.10
N ALA A 832 -9.41 61.00 -6.69
CA ALA A 832 -9.51 59.53 -6.71
C ALA A 832 -10.69 59.05 -5.81
N LEU A 833 -10.84 59.63 -4.63
CA LEU A 833 -11.92 59.32 -3.70
C LEU A 833 -13.29 59.75 -4.30
N ASP A 834 -13.37 60.88 -4.95
CA ASP A 834 -14.61 61.38 -5.61
C ASP A 834 -14.98 60.49 -6.85
N VAL A 835 -14.01 59.97 -7.56
CA VAL A 835 -14.22 58.99 -8.64
C VAL A 835 -14.74 57.65 -8.08
N LEU A 836 -14.17 57.17 -6.99
CA LEU A 836 -14.65 55.95 -6.32
C LEU A 836 -16.09 56.09 -5.85
N TYR A 837 -16.48 57.21 -5.26
CA TYR A 837 -17.88 57.45 -4.88
C TYR A 837 -18.84 57.49 -6.07
N ARG A 838 -18.43 58.08 -7.21
CA ARG A 838 -19.24 58.08 -8.44
C ARG A 838 -19.40 56.68 -9.04
N LEU A 839 -18.30 55.91 -9.09
CA LEU A 839 -18.35 54.54 -9.59
C LEU A 839 -19.19 53.63 -8.68
N LYS A 840 -19.12 53.84 -7.38
CA LYS A 840 -19.96 53.13 -6.43
C LYS A 840 -21.43 53.46 -6.60
N ALA A 841 -21.78 54.75 -6.75
CA ALA A 841 -23.18 55.16 -6.96
C ALA A 841 -23.72 54.61 -8.30
N ALA A 842 -22.90 54.59 -9.36
CA ALA A 842 -23.27 53.99 -10.65
C ALA A 842 -23.36 52.45 -10.63
N ALA A 843 -22.77 51.79 -9.63
CA ALA A 843 -22.88 50.34 -9.43
C ALA A 843 -24.09 49.95 -8.57
N GLU A 844 -24.66 50.89 -7.82
CA GLU A 844 -25.86 50.72 -7.01
C GLU A 844 -27.16 51.09 -7.76
N GLU A 845 -27.05 51.79 -8.90
CA GLU A 845 -28.12 52.00 -9.89
C GLU A 845 -28.20 50.85 -10.92
#